data_c12d729ab1af8271941c8a0f7fbbc545
#
_entry.id   c12d729ab1af8271941c8a0f7fbbc545
#
_cell.length_a   1.000
_cell.length_b   1.000
_cell.length_c   1.000
_cell.angle_alpha   90.00
_cell.angle_beta   90.00
_cell.angle_gamma   90.00
#
_symmetry.space_group_name_H-M   'P 1'
#
loop_
_entity.id
_entity.type
_entity.pdbx_description
1 polymer ?
#
loop_
_entity_poly.entity_id
_entity_poly.type
_entity_poly.pdbx_seq_one_letter_code
_entity_poly.pdbx_strand_id
1 'polypeptide(L)'
;MIKAYAPRVNEDYCLAICGNQKILGDWNPDKALLMSDINFPEWQTELDAGKLSFPIEYKIILYNKKEKHAEAWENNPNRYMAKPELKANETLVISDRYAYFDIPAWKGAGVAVPIFSLKSEKSFGVGDFGDLKRMIDWAVSTDQKVVQILPINDTTMTHTWTDSYPYNSISIYAFHPMYADLKRMGTLKDKEAASAFNKKQKELNTLPTIDYEAVNRTKWEYFRLIFLQEGEKVLASKAFKTFFDANKEWLQPYAVFSYLRDAFQTPNFREWPRHATYNADEIEKMCQPDSVDYPFISIYFYIQFNLHLQLLEATTYARENGVVLKGDIPIGISRNSVEAWTEPYYFNLNGQAGAPPDDFSVNGQNWGFPTYNWEVMEQDGYSWWMKRFKKMSEYFDAYRIDHILGFFRIWEIPMNAVHGLLGQFVPSLPMSREEIESYGLPFREEFLKPYIHEYFLGQLFGPHTDYVKQTFIEPTETWEVYRMRPEFDTQRKVEAFFTGKTDDDSIWIRDGLYALISDVLFVPDRQEAHKYHPRIGVQHDFIYRSLNDWEKAAFNRLYDQYYYHRHNQFWQQQAMKKLPQLTQSTRMLVCGEDLGMIPDCVAWVMNDLRILSLEIQRMPKNPAYEFGHLDEYPYRSVCTISTHDMSTLRGWWEEDYQQTQRYYNTMLGHYGSAPSTATPELCEEVVRKHLYSNSILCILSLQDWLSIDGRWRNPNVQEERINVPANPRHYWRYRMHLTLEQLMKAESLNEKIKELVKQTGRKPEK
;
A
#
# COMPACT_ATOMS: atom_id res chain seq x y z
N MET A 1 -9.45 36.18 -5.26
CA MET A 1 -8.35 35.22 -5.12
C MET A 1 -8.05 34.60 -6.48
N ILE A 2 -6.79 34.60 -6.91
CA ILE A 2 -6.33 33.92 -8.13
C ILE A 2 -5.46 32.75 -7.71
N LYS A 3 -5.71 31.58 -8.27
CA LYS A 3 -4.97 30.35 -8.03
C LYS A 3 -4.39 29.84 -9.34
N ALA A 4 -3.16 29.32 -9.29
CA ALA A 4 -2.49 28.71 -10.44
C ALA A 4 -1.79 27.41 -9.98
N TYR A 5 -1.74 26.43 -10.86
CA TYR A 5 -1.07 25.16 -10.61
C TYR A 5 0.22 25.06 -11.39
N ALA A 6 1.35 24.93 -10.67
CA ALA A 6 2.67 24.83 -11.27
C ALA A 6 3.57 23.87 -10.46
N PRO A 7 3.43 22.53 -10.64
CA PRO A 7 4.16 21.53 -9.86
C PRO A 7 5.64 21.43 -10.23
N ARG A 8 6.06 22.02 -11.35
CA ARG A 8 7.45 21.97 -11.84
C ARG A 8 8.32 23.11 -11.34
N VAL A 9 7.75 24.07 -10.60
CA VAL A 9 8.50 25.20 -10.03
C VAL A 9 9.25 24.72 -8.79
N ASN A 10 10.57 24.83 -8.79
CA ASN A 10 11.41 24.46 -7.66
C ASN A 10 11.50 25.59 -6.62
N GLU A 11 12.14 25.33 -5.48
CA GLU A 11 12.22 26.24 -4.34
C GLU A 11 12.99 27.54 -4.59
N ASP A 12 13.83 27.64 -5.62
CA ASP A 12 14.56 28.86 -5.98
C ASP A 12 13.65 29.89 -6.66
N TYR A 13 12.48 29.48 -7.13
CA TYR A 13 11.53 30.31 -7.83
C TYR A 13 10.22 30.45 -7.06
N CYS A 14 9.43 31.46 -7.42
CA CYS A 14 8.02 31.58 -7.09
C CYS A 14 7.23 32.03 -8.32
N LEU A 15 5.92 31.87 -8.26
CA LEU A 15 5.06 32.48 -9.26
C LEU A 15 4.77 33.91 -8.86
N ALA A 16 4.59 34.77 -9.88
CA ALA A 16 4.07 36.12 -9.71
C ALA A 16 3.06 36.43 -10.82
N ILE A 17 2.17 37.36 -10.56
CA ILE A 17 1.21 37.85 -11.55
C ILE A 17 1.67 39.21 -12.06
N CYS A 18 1.87 39.32 -13.38
CA CYS A 18 2.19 40.56 -14.06
C CYS A 18 1.07 40.93 -15.01
N GLY A 19 0.63 42.20 -15.04
CA GLY A 19 -0.52 42.59 -15.82
C GLY A 19 -0.72 44.11 -15.95
N ASN A 20 -1.85 44.51 -16.55
CA ASN A 20 -2.20 45.86 -16.91
C ASN A 20 -2.66 46.73 -15.74
N GLN A 21 -2.29 46.41 -14.53
CA GLN A 21 -2.65 47.17 -13.32
C GLN A 21 -1.38 47.55 -12.55
N LYS A 22 -1.39 48.70 -11.90
CA LYS A 22 -0.25 49.15 -11.06
C LYS A 22 0.11 48.11 -9.98
N ILE A 23 -0.89 47.49 -9.35
CA ILE A 23 -0.66 46.44 -8.35
C ILE A 23 -0.05 45.15 -8.98
N LEU A 24 -0.23 44.95 -10.28
CA LEU A 24 0.33 43.83 -11.05
C LEU A 24 1.60 44.25 -11.84
N GLY A 25 2.17 45.43 -11.53
CA GLY A 25 3.41 45.90 -12.08
C GLY A 25 3.30 46.65 -13.40
N ASP A 26 2.11 46.91 -13.95
CA ASP A 26 1.90 47.59 -15.25
C ASP A 26 2.76 46.96 -16.38
N TRP A 27 2.72 45.64 -16.49
CA TRP A 27 3.53 44.82 -17.37
C TRP A 27 5.05 44.87 -17.13
N ASN A 28 5.48 45.48 -16.00
CA ASN A 28 6.88 45.40 -15.56
C ASN A 28 7.07 44.14 -14.70
N PRO A 29 7.78 43.11 -15.18
CA PRO A 29 7.89 41.84 -14.49
C PRO A 29 8.63 41.93 -13.15
N ASP A 30 9.55 42.91 -12.99
CA ASP A 30 10.26 43.12 -11.72
C ASP A 30 9.37 43.73 -10.61
N LYS A 31 8.17 44.21 -11.00
CA LYS A 31 7.16 44.75 -10.08
C LYS A 31 5.92 43.87 -9.96
N ALA A 32 6.00 42.67 -10.49
CA ALA A 32 4.89 41.72 -10.45
C ALA A 32 4.48 41.33 -9.02
N LEU A 33 3.22 41.00 -8.82
CA LEU A 33 2.69 40.58 -7.53
C LEU A 33 3.03 39.11 -7.28
N LEU A 34 3.81 38.84 -6.22
CA LEU A 34 4.20 37.50 -5.86
C LEU A 34 3.00 36.66 -5.38
N MET A 35 2.97 35.39 -5.73
CA MET A 35 2.01 34.39 -5.28
C MET A 35 2.57 33.59 -4.10
N SER A 36 1.69 33.19 -3.19
CA SER A 36 2.02 32.33 -2.05
C SER A 36 2.05 30.85 -2.51
N ASP A 37 3.05 30.13 -2.02
CA ASP A 37 3.25 28.69 -2.22
C ASP A 37 2.78 27.84 -1.04
N ILE A 38 2.03 28.41 -0.10
CA ILE A 38 1.57 27.72 1.12
C ILE A 38 0.79 26.41 0.81
N ASN A 39 0.16 26.36 -0.36
CA ASN A 39 -0.57 25.19 -0.83
C ASN A 39 0.12 24.53 -2.04
N PHE A 40 1.47 24.68 -2.16
CA PHE A 40 2.20 24.05 -3.26
C PHE A 40 1.73 22.59 -3.50
N PRO A 41 1.53 22.22 -4.77
CA PRO A 41 1.86 22.89 -6.04
C PRO A 41 0.83 23.89 -6.57
N GLU A 42 -0.16 24.25 -5.77
CA GLU A 42 -1.12 25.35 -6.04
C GLU A 42 -0.59 26.65 -5.45
N TRP A 43 -0.44 27.64 -6.31
CA TRP A 43 -0.01 28.98 -5.97
C TRP A 43 -1.22 29.91 -5.89
N GLN A 44 -1.25 30.81 -4.93
CA GLN A 44 -2.40 31.70 -4.75
C GLN A 44 -2.00 33.11 -4.38
N THR A 45 -2.85 34.08 -4.78
CA THR A 45 -2.77 35.47 -4.32
C THR A 45 -4.16 36.08 -4.22
N GLU A 46 -4.30 37.10 -3.37
CA GLU A 46 -5.54 37.81 -3.17
C GLU A 46 -5.41 39.26 -3.69
N LEU A 47 -6.46 39.73 -4.33
CA LEU A 47 -6.58 41.08 -4.86
C LEU A 47 -7.86 41.74 -4.33
N ASP A 48 -7.76 42.96 -3.87
CA ASP A 48 -8.92 43.74 -3.47
C ASP A 48 -9.63 44.30 -4.71
N ALA A 49 -10.78 43.72 -5.05
CA ALA A 49 -11.55 44.10 -6.23
C ALA A 49 -11.94 45.58 -6.28
N GLY A 50 -12.05 46.22 -5.12
CA GLY A 50 -12.35 47.68 -5.02
C GLY A 50 -11.19 48.57 -5.47
N LYS A 51 -9.98 48.06 -5.57
CA LYS A 51 -8.77 48.79 -5.99
C LYS A 51 -8.35 48.47 -7.44
N LEU A 52 -9.15 47.70 -8.16
CA LEU A 52 -8.83 47.26 -9.50
C LEU A 52 -9.68 47.97 -10.57
N SER A 53 -9.09 48.23 -11.72
CA SER A 53 -9.77 48.69 -12.91
C SER A 53 -10.00 47.52 -13.84
N PHE A 54 -11.21 47.34 -14.33
CA PHE A 54 -11.57 46.20 -15.19
C PHE A 54 -11.78 46.66 -16.64
N PRO A 55 -11.47 45.82 -17.64
CA PRO A 55 -10.99 44.42 -17.53
C PRO A 55 -9.52 44.36 -17.08
N ILE A 56 -9.18 43.23 -16.40
CA ILE A 56 -7.80 42.93 -16.05
C ILE A 56 -7.25 41.97 -17.09
N GLU A 57 -6.10 42.27 -17.63
CA GLU A 57 -5.30 41.39 -18.44
C GLU A 57 -3.99 41.10 -17.70
N TYR A 58 -3.64 39.84 -17.56
CA TYR A 58 -2.47 39.41 -16.80
C TYR A 58 -1.86 38.14 -17.35
N LYS A 59 -0.66 37.88 -16.92
CA LYS A 59 0.11 36.66 -17.21
C LYS A 59 0.84 36.21 -15.95
N ILE A 60 1.05 34.93 -15.82
CA ILE A 60 1.83 34.37 -14.71
C ILE A 60 3.27 34.33 -15.17
N ILE A 61 4.19 34.69 -14.28
CA ILE A 61 5.63 34.67 -14.51
C ILE A 61 6.33 33.83 -13.46
N LEU A 62 7.44 33.25 -13.86
CA LEU A 62 8.40 32.61 -12.99
C LEU A 62 9.35 33.66 -12.48
N TYR A 63 9.43 33.82 -11.15
CA TYR A 63 10.24 34.85 -10.49
C TYR A 63 11.34 34.21 -9.66
N ASN A 64 12.58 34.60 -9.91
CA ASN A 64 13.75 34.14 -9.18
C ASN A 64 13.82 34.84 -7.82
N LYS A 65 13.73 34.07 -6.73
CA LYS A 65 13.72 34.59 -5.35
C LYS A 65 15.07 35.18 -4.93
N LYS A 66 16.18 34.64 -5.42
CA LYS A 66 17.53 35.04 -5.08
C LYS A 66 17.94 36.33 -5.82
N GLU A 67 17.76 36.29 -7.11
CA GLU A 67 18.20 37.37 -8.01
C GLU A 67 17.17 38.49 -8.12
N LYS A 68 15.94 38.25 -7.62
CA LYS A 68 14.83 39.21 -7.55
C LYS A 68 14.43 39.77 -8.92
N HIS A 69 14.39 38.90 -9.94
CA HIS A 69 13.93 39.26 -11.27
C HIS A 69 13.03 38.17 -11.88
N ALA A 70 12.32 38.52 -12.94
CA ALA A 70 11.53 37.55 -13.70
C ALA A 70 12.42 36.69 -14.59
N GLU A 71 12.36 35.38 -14.41
CA GLU A 71 13.12 34.40 -15.18
C GLU A 71 12.42 34.04 -16.51
N ALA A 72 11.11 33.82 -16.45
CA ALA A 72 10.33 33.41 -17.61
C ALA A 72 8.87 33.85 -17.52
N TRP A 73 8.27 34.05 -18.68
CA TRP A 73 6.84 34.21 -18.84
C TRP A 73 6.20 32.84 -19.11
N GLU A 74 4.99 32.60 -18.60
CA GLU A 74 4.25 31.37 -18.93
C GLU A 74 4.01 31.26 -20.44
N ASN A 75 3.97 30.03 -20.95
CA ASN A 75 3.73 29.74 -22.35
C ASN A 75 2.25 29.96 -22.75
N ASN A 76 1.34 30.08 -21.80
CA ASN A 76 -0.08 30.33 -22.03
C ASN A 76 -0.30 31.73 -22.62
N PRO A 77 -1.40 31.98 -23.36
CA PRO A 77 -1.80 33.32 -23.75
C PRO A 77 -2.08 34.20 -22.52
N ASN A 78 -2.16 35.51 -22.72
CA ASN A 78 -2.58 36.42 -21.64
C ASN A 78 -3.95 35.99 -21.11
N ARG A 79 -4.08 36.05 -19.80
CA ARG A 79 -5.32 35.74 -19.09
C ARG A 79 -6.16 37.00 -18.97
N TYR A 80 -7.47 36.80 -18.98
CA TYR A 80 -8.41 37.92 -19.01
C TYR A 80 -9.47 37.75 -17.91
N MET A 81 -9.73 38.82 -17.16
CA MET A 81 -10.78 38.87 -16.16
C MET A 81 -11.67 40.08 -16.38
N ALA A 82 -12.94 39.83 -16.73
CA ALA A 82 -13.96 40.87 -16.75
C ALA A 82 -14.33 41.30 -15.33
N LYS A 83 -15.02 42.47 -15.23
CA LYS A 83 -15.49 42.94 -13.94
C LYS A 83 -16.44 41.92 -13.30
N PRO A 84 -16.12 41.39 -12.11
CA PRO A 84 -17.02 40.46 -11.43
C PRO A 84 -18.14 41.21 -10.72
N GLU A 85 -19.31 40.57 -10.62
CA GLU A 85 -20.39 41.04 -9.75
C GLU A 85 -20.18 40.54 -8.34
N LEU A 86 -19.59 41.32 -7.46
CA LEU A 86 -19.31 40.97 -6.06
C LEU A 86 -20.03 41.91 -5.11
N LYS A 87 -20.64 41.37 -4.07
CA LYS A 87 -21.12 42.10 -2.92
C LYS A 87 -20.03 42.31 -1.88
N ALA A 88 -20.25 43.14 -0.91
CA ALA A 88 -19.33 43.30 0.21
C ALA A 88 -19.14 41.98 0.95
N ASN A 89 -17.89 41.62 1.24
CA ASN A 89 -17.47 40.37 1.89
C ASN A 89 -17.62 39.09 1.04
N GLU A 90 -17.83 39.18 -0.27
CA GLU A 90 -17.76 38.07 -1.18
C GLU A 90 -16.37 37.96 -1.80
N THR A 91 -15.90 36.73 -2.02
CA THR A 91 -14.64 36.42 -2.70
C THR A 91 -14.91 35.62 -3.95
N LEU A 92 -14.49 36.14 -5.10
CA LEU A 92 -14.40 35.35 -6.33
C LEU A 92 -13.08 34.55 -6.33
N VAL A 93 -13.14 33.26 -6.48
CA VAL A 93 -11.97 32.40 -6.66
C VAL A 93 -11.85 32.05 -8.14
N ILE A 94 -10.76 32.48 -8.78
CA ILE A 94 -10.39 32.10 -10.12
C ILE A 94 -9.32 31.03 -10.01
N SER A 95 -9.65 29.81 -10.42
CA SER A 95 -8.70 28.69 -10.44
C SER A 95 -8.21 28.48 -11.87
N ASP A 96 -7.17 29.17 -12.22
CA ASP A 96 -6.45 28.99 -13.48
C ASP A 96 -5.61 27.74 -13.38
N ARG A 97 -5.98 26.69 -14.14
CA ARG A 97 -5.49 25.32 -13.92
C ARG A 97 -3.97 25.21 -13.96
N TYR A 98 -3.32 25.66 -15.02
CA TYR A 98 -1.88 25.44 -15.21
C TYR A 98 -1.18 26.71 -15.69
N ALA A 99 -0.02 26.98 -15.08
CA ALA A 99 0.98 27.90 -15.60
C ALA A 99 2.16 27.05 -16.15
N TYR A 100 2.40 27.13 -17.45
CA TYR A 100 3.43 26.37 -18.15
C TYR A 100 4.66 27.21 -18.41
N PHE A 101 5.81 26.71 -17.98
CA PHE A 101 7.11 27.33 -18.20
C PHE A 101 8.05 26.34 -18.87
N ASP A 102 8.95 26.82 -19.67
CA ASP A 102 10.02 26.03 -20.29
C ASP A 102 11.19 25.89 -19.31
N ILE A 103 10.94 25.25 -18.20
CA ILE A 103 11.93 24.97 -17.16
C ILE A 103 12.04 23.46 -16.94
N PRO A 104 13.23 22.99 -16.49
CA PRO A 104 13.39 21.60 -16.09
C PRO A 104 12.37 21.22 -14.99
N ALA A 105 11.67 20.10 -15.19
CA ALA A 105 10.78 19.58 -14.16
C ALA A 105 11.56 19.12 -12.93
N TRP A 106 11.12 19.50 -11.73
CA TRP A 106 11.68 18.94 -10.50
C TRP A 106 11.47 17.43 -10.49
N LYS A 107 12.51 16.67 -10.20
CA LYS A 107 12.47 15.21 -10.07
C LYS A 107 13.34 14.78 -8.91
N GLY A 108 12.91 13.73 -8.19
CA GLY A 108 13.65 13.16 -7.06
C GLY A 108 13.93 11.67 -7.25
N ALA A 109 15.01 11.20 -6.65
CA ALA A 109 15.33 9.78 -6.49
C ALA A 109 15.12 9.36 -5.03
N GLY A 110 14.87 8.08 -4.81
CA GLY A 110 14.71 7.52 -3.48
C GLY A 110 14.93 6.02 -3.41
N VAL A 111 14.92 5.51 -2.18
CA VAL A 111 15.04 4.09 -1.88
C VAL A 111 13.80 3.59 -1.16
N ALA A 112 13.33 2.40 -1.55
CA ALA A 112 12.32 1.65 -0.83
C ALA A 112 12.97 0.52 -0.04
N VAL A 113 12.72 0.49 1.27
CA VAL A 113 13.30 -0.50 2.17
C VAL A 113 12.40 -0.74 3.38
N PRO A 114 12.04 -2.01 3.71
CA PRO A 114 11.34 -2.30 4.96
C PRO A 114 12.23 -2.02 6.17
N ILE A 115 11.73 -1.34 7.20
CA ILE A 115 12.54 -1.08 8.41
C ILE A 115 13.01 -2.39 9.03
N PHE A 116 12.13 -3.42 9.11
CA PHE A 116 12.51 -4.72 9.68
C PHE A 116 13.72 -5.35 9.00
N SER A 117 13.94 -5.08 7.71
CA SER A 117 15.04 -5.66 6.94
C SER A 117 16.40 -5.00 7.19
N LEU A 118 16.43 -3.83 7.80
CA LEU A 118 17.65 -3.09 8.08
C LEU A 118 18.57 -3.87 9.03
N LYS A 119 19.87 -3.76 8.80
CA LYS A 119 20.90 -4.43 9.58
C LYS A 119 22.03 -3.47 9.87
N SER A 120 22.31 -3.24 11.14
CA SER A 120 23.51 -2.53 11.62
C SER A 120 24.27 -3.37 12.64
N GLU A 121 25.46 -2.96 13.03
CA GLU A 121 26.20 -3.59 14.11
C GLU A 121 25.45 -3.50 15.46
N LYS A 122 24.46 -2.58 15.56
CA LYS A 122 23.67 -2.33 16.76
C LYS A 122 22.27 -2.94 16.74
N SER A 123 21.83 -3.46 15.59
CA SER A 123 20.52 -4.11 15.46
C SER A 123 20.38 -5.33 16.37
N PHE A 124 19.15 -5.65 16.72
CA PHE A 124 18.81 -6.80 17.59
C PHE A 124 18.21 -7.96 16.78
N GLY A 125 18.81 -8.32 15.64
CA GLY A 125 18.30 -9.35 14.74
C GLY A 125 17.19 -8.87 13.79
N VAL A 126 16.75 -7.63 13.95
CA VAL A 126 15.74 -6.94 13.14
C VAL A 126 16.08 -5.45 13.08
N GLY A 127 15.73 -4.77 12.01
CA GLY A 127 15.89 -3.32 11.92
C GLY A 127 14.92 -2.56 12.84
N ASP A 128 15.36 -1.44 13.38
CA ASP A 128 14.62 -0.59 14.29
C ASP A 128 14.65 0.90 13.90
N PHE A 129 14.01 1.77 14.69
CA PHE A 129 13.97 3.20 14.40
C PHE A 129 15.33 3.90 14.53
N GLY A 130 16.29 3.31 15.27
CA GLY A 130 17.67 3.76 15.27
C GLY A 130 18.39 3.44 13.95
N ASP A 131 18.09 2.29 13.35
CA ASP A 131 18.60 1.88 12.05
C ASP A 131 18.01 2.72 10.91
N LEU A 132 16.74 3.16 11.05
CA LEU A 132 16.12 4.09 10.09
C LEU A 132 16.93 5.39 9.97
N LYS A 133 17.46 5.94 11.06
CA LYS A 133 18.33 7.14 11.00
C LYS A 133 19.60 6.90 10.19
N ARG A 134 20.24 5.73 10.34
CA ARG A 134 21.41 5.36 9.54
C ARG A 134 21.08 5.19 8.06
N MET A 135 19.88 4.69 7.76
CA MET A 135 19.40 4.58 6.39
C MET A 135 19.16 5.96 5.75
N ILE A 136 18.69 6.93 6.56
CA ILE A 136 18.59 8.34 6.13
C ILE A 136 19.97 8.91 5.81
N ASP A 137 21.01 8.63 6.64
CA ASP A 137 22.39 9.05 6.37
C ASP A 137 22.88 8.54 5.01
N TRP A 138 22.59 7.27 4.68
CA TRP A 138 22.95 6.72 3.38
C TRP A 138 22.22 7.40 2.24
N ALA A 139 20.90 7.65 2.38
CA ALA A 139 20.13 8.36 1.37
C ALA A 139 20.70 9.77 1.11
N VAL A 140 21.05 10.50 2.16
CA VAL A 140 21.74 11.82 2.06
C VAL A 140 23.08 11.70 1.33
N SER A 141 23.89 10.71 1.69
CA SER A 141 25.24 10.52 1.09
C SER A 141 25.20 10.21 -0.41
N THR A 142 24.07 9.66 -0.89
CA THR A 142 23.83 9.29 -2.29
C THR A 142 22.91 10.26 -3.04
N ASP A 143 22.67 11.46 -2.50
CA ASP A 143 21.79 12.50 -3.05
C ASP A 143 20.31 12.06 -3.24
N GLN A 144 19.87 11.02 -2.56
CA GLN A 144 18.49 10.58 -2.58
C GLN A 144 17.61 11.44 -1.66
N LYS A 145 16.38 11.69 -2.07
CA LYS A 145 15.44 12.61 -1.37
C LYS A 145 14.31 11.89 -0.65
N VAL A 146 14.10 10.61 -0.91
CA VAL A 146 12.99 9.84 -0.34
C VAL A 146 13.48 8.52 0.22
N VAL A 147 13.07 8.20 1.44
CA VAL A 147 13.13 6.86 2.02
C VAL A 147 11.69 6.38 2.19
N GLN A 148 11.31 5.38 1.40
CA GLN A 148 10.01 4.73 1.48
C GLN A 148 10.11 3.46 2.32
N ILE A 149 9.19 3.31 3.26
CA ILE A 149 9.11 2.16 4.15
C ILE A 149 7.83 1.36 3.92
N LEU A 150 7.77 0.14 4.44
CA LEU A 150 6.55 -0.65 4.56
C LEU A 150 5.79 -0.31 5.85
N PRO A 151 4.54 -0.81 6.04
CA PRO A 151 3.76 -0.54 7.25
C PRO A 151 4.51 -0.92 8.52
N ILE A 152 4.35 -0.10 9.55
CA ILE A 152 5.05 -0.23 10.84
C ILE A 152 4.11 -0.46 12.03
N ASN A 153 2.82 -0.57 11.76
CA ASN A 153 1.82 -0.81 12.80
C ASN A 153 1.97 -2.19 13.43
N ASP A 154 1.47 -2.34 14.65
CA ASP A 154 1.52 -3.60 15.39
C ASP A 154 0.66 -4.68 14.72
N THR A 155 1.26 -5.84 14.48
CA THR A 155 0.63 -7.01 13.86
C THR A 155 0.58 -8.21 14.82
N THR A 156 0.92 -8.00 16.09
CA THR A 156 1.06 -9.08 17.10
C THR A 156 -0.29 -9.70 17.44
N MET A 157 -0.53 -10.92 17.03
CA MET A 157 -1.73 -11.70 17.32
C MET A 157 -1.44 -12.96 18.11
N THR A 158 -0.46 -13.75 17.66
CA THR A 158 -0.16 -15.09 18.18
C THR A 158 1.25 -15.22 18.77
N HIS A 159 2.07 -14.18 18.65
CA HIS A 159 3.50 -14.17 18.96
C HIS A 159 4.33 -15.19 18.16
N THR A 160 3.80 -15.65 17.03
CA THR A 160 4.48 -16.57 16.09
C THR A 160 4.91 -15.83 14.82
N TRP A 161 5.67 -16.50 13.99
CA TRP A 161 6.15 -15.96 12.73
C TRP A 161 5.00 -15.51 11.77
N THR A 162 3.77 -16.01 11.97
CA THR A 162 2.59 -15.60 11.21
C THR A 162 2.26 -14.12 11.41
N ASP A 163 2.69 -13.53 12.51
CA ASP A 163 2.54 -12.10 12.82
C ASP A 163 3.55 -11.22 12.06
N SER A 164 4.46 -11.82 11.29
CA SER A 164 5.47 -11.07 10.52
C SER A 164 4.91 -10.30 9.32
N TYR A 165 3.65 -10.52 8.95
CA TYR A 165 2.99 -9.87 7.82
C TYR A 165 2.61 -8.42 8.14
N PRO A 166 3.30 -7.41 7.55
CA PRO A 166 3.18 -6.02 8.01
C PRO A 166 1.84 -5.36 7.66
N TYR A 167 1.06 -5.95 6.74
CA TYR A 167 -0.25 -5.42 6.34
C TYR A 167 -1.41 -5.92 7.19
N ASN A 168 -1.18 -6.90 8.08
CA ASN A 168 -2.23 -7.46 8.93
C ASN A 168 -2.19 -6.86 10.35
N SER A 169 -2.36 -5.54 10.45
CA SER A 169 -2.25 -4.82 11.71
C SER A 169 -3.43 -5.08 12.65
N ILE A 170 -3.14 -5.12 13.95
CA ILE A 170 -4.13 -5.14 15.04
C ILE A 170 -4.55 -3.74 15.47
N SER A 171 -3.83 -2.71 15.04
CA SER A 171 -4.17 -1.31 15.28
C SER A 171 -3.64 -0.42 14.16
N ILE A 172 -4.42 0.58 13.78
CA ILE A 172 -4.00 1.60 12.80
C ILE A 172 -3.14 2.69 13.42
N TYR A 173 -2.96 2.70 14.75
CA TYR A 173 -2.24 3.72 15.50
C TYR A 173 -0.96 3.19 16.16
N ALA A 174 -1.05 2.03 16.82
CA ALA A 174 0.07 1.47 17.57
C ALA A 174 1.17 0.94 16.66
N PHE A 175 2.42 1.19 17.03
CA PHE A 175 3.58 0.67 16.33
C PHE A 175 3.99 -0.69 16.85
N HIS A 176 4.53 -1.52 15.95
CA HIS A 176 5.00 -2.86 16.32
C HIS A 176 6.20 -2.76 17.30
N PRO A 177 6.14 -3.43 18.45
CA PRO A 177 7.21 -3.38 19.46
C PRO A 177 8.60 -3.77 18.95
N MET A 178 8.68 -4.60 17.91
CA MET A 178 9.97 -5.01 17.32
C MET A 178 10.82 -3.84 16.80
N TYR A 179 10.22 -2.69 16.46
CA TYR A 179 10.93 -1.52 15.97
C TYR A 179 11.60 -0.66 17.04
N ALA A 180 11.44 -1.01 18.32
CA ALA A 180 12.12 -0.30 19.40
C ALA A 180 13.63 -0.54 19.37
N ASP A 181 14.42 0.54 19.37
CA ASP A 181 15.83 0.51 19.72
C ASP A 181 15.93 0.38 21.25
N LEU A 182 16.28 -0.81 21.72
CA LEU A 182 16.29 -1.14 23.16
C LEU A 182 17.25 -0.27 23.97
N LYS A 183 18.40 0.08 23.40
CA LYS A 183 19.43 0.89 24.10
C LYS A 183 18.96 2.32 24.39
N ARG A 184 18.02 2.81 23.59
CA ARG A 184 17.42 4.14 23.76
C ARG A 184 16.31 4.16 24.82
N MET A 185 15.77 3.00 25.19
CA MET A 185 14.82 2.87 26.30
C MET A 185 15.49 2.92 27.68
N GLY A 186 16.80 2.75 27.73
CA GLY A 186 17.61 2.74 28.93
C GLY A 186 18.57 1.56 29.00
N THR A 187 19.47 1.57 29.96
CA THR A 187 20.44 0.50 30.17
C THR A 187 20.06 -0.27 31.44
N LEU A 188 20.01 -1.58 31.35
CA LEU A 188 19.74 -2.44 32.51
C LEU A 188 20.84 -2.28 33.57
N LYS A 189 20.45 -2.07 34.83
CA LYS A 189 21.36 -1.96 35.99
C LYS A 189 21.96 -3.31 36.35
N ASP A 190 21.19 -4.39 36.13
CA ASP A 190 21.69 -5.75 36.30
C ASP A 190 22.71 -6.07 35.19
N LYS A 191 23.97 -6.24 35.63
CA LYS A 191 25.09 -6.49 34.72
C LYS A 191 25.03 -7.87 34.04
N GLU A 192 24.51 -8.88 34.75
CA GLU A 192 24.36 -10.22 34.18
C GLU A 192 23.29 -10.23 33.09
N ALA A 193 22.12 -9.66 33.36
CA ALA A 193 21.07 -9.48 32.37
C ALA A 193 21.57 -8.67 31.19
N ALA A 194 22.22 -7.51 31.40
CA ALA A 194 22.78 -6.69 30.33
C ALA A 194 23.80 -7.46 29.48
N SER A 195 24.67 -8.27 30.08
CA SER A 195 25.62 -9.12 29.36
C SER A 195 24.93 -10.21 28.56
N ALA A 196 23.89 -10.86 29.12
CA ALA A 196 23.09 -11.87 28.42
C ALA A 196 22.39 -11.28 27.16
N PHE A 197 21.77 -10.10 27.29
CA PHE A 197 21.16 -9.42 26.16
C PHE A 197 22.18 -9.00 25.10
N ASN A 198 23.37 -8.52 25.46
CA ASN A 198 24.42 -8.21 24.51
C ASN A 198 24.91 -9.45 23.76
N LYS A 199 24.99 -10.61 24.42
CA LYS A 199 25.32 -11.89 23.78
C LYS A 199 24.21 -12.29 22.81
N LYS A 200 22.94 -12.21 23.25
CA LYS A 200 21.79 -12.56 22.43
C LYS A 200 21.63 -11.63 21.22
N GLN A 201 21.91 -10.34 21.38
CA GLN A 201 21.97 -9.38 20.27
C GLN A 201 22.95 -9.85 19.18
N LYS A 202 24.18 -10.19 19.55
CA LYS A 202 25.19 -10.66 18.60
C LYS A 202 24.74 -11.94 17.90
N GLU A 203 24.18 -12.89 18.64
CA GLU A 203 23.67 -14.15 18.10
C GLU A 203 22.58 -13.90 17.05
N LEU A 204 21.54 -13.16 17.40
CA LEU A 204 20.44 -12.85 16.48
C LEU A 204 20.89 -11.99 15.28
N ASN A 205 21.86 -11.10 15.50
CA ASN A 205 22.35 -10.20 14.46
C ASN A 205 23.22 -10.89 13.41
N THR A 206 23.78 -12.05 13.70
CA THR A 206 24.52 -12.88 12.72
C THR A 206 23.64 -13.64 11.75
N LEU A 207 22.34 -13.81 12.08
CA LEU A 207 21.42 -14.56 11.23
C LEU A 207 21.24 -13.86 9.87
N PRO A 208 21.18 -14.64 8.77
CA PRO A 208 20.96 -14.11 7.43
C PRO A 208 19.52 -13.61 7.21
N THR A 209 18.57 -14.18 7.94
CA THR A 209 17.14 -13.81 7.92
C THR A 209 16.66 -13.52 9.32
N ILE A 210 15.49 -12.90 9.45
CA ILE A 210 14.89 -12.59 10.74
C ILE A 210 14.31 -13.85 11.36
N ASP A 211 14.73 -14.18 12.58
CA ASP A 211 14.00 -15.09 13.48
C ASP A 211 12.99 -14.27 14.28
N TYR A 212 11.78 -14.14 13.72
CA TYR A 212 10.74 -13.27 14.26
C TYR A 212 10.38 -13.60 15.69
N GLU A 213 10.25 -14.90 16.01
CA GLU A 213 9.85 -15.35 17.35
C GLU A 213 10.95 -15.10 18.38
N ALA A 214 12.20 -15.44 18.04
CA ALA A 214 13.33 -15.23 18.95
C ALA A 214 13.58 -13.74 19.20
N VAL A 215 13.47 -12.90 18.16
CA VAL A 215 13.61 -11.43 18.29
C VAL A 215 12.53 -10.88 19.20
N ASN A 216 11.25 -11.17 18.95
CA ASN A 216 10.16 -10.61 19.73
C ASN A 216 10.18 -11.10 21.16
N ARG A 217 10.40 -12.41 21.40
CA ARG A 217 10.54 -12.96 22.75
C ARG A 217 11.63 -12.24 23.55
N THR A 218 12.82 -12.07 22.93
CA THR A 218 13.95 -11.43 23.60
C THR A 218 13.69 -9.94 23.86
N LYS A 219 13.10 -9.22 22.89
CA LYS A 219 12.74 -7.81 23.12
C LYS A 219 11.70 -7.65 24.22
N TRP A 220 10.70 -8.53 24.29
CA TRP A 220 9.69 -8.53 25.37
C TRP A 220 10.29 -8.80 26.75
N GLU A 221 11.30 -9.69 26.85
CA GLU A 221 12.06 -9.89 28.11
C GLU A 221 12.75 -8.59 28.51
N TYR A 222 13.39 -7.89 27.57
CA TYR A 222 14.03 -6.59 27.84
C TYR A 222 12.99 -5.53 28.25
N PHE A 223 11.86 -5.45 27.58
CA PHE A 223 10.79 -4.48 27.93
C PHE A 223 10.32 -4.67 29.36
N ARG A 224 10.12 -5.91 29.80
CA ARG A 224 9.71 -6.19 31.18
C ARG A 224 10.75 -5.73 32.19
N LEU A 225 12.01 -6.02 31.96
CA LEU A 225 13.09 -5.64 32.88
C LEU A 225 13.30 -4.13 32.92
N ILE A 226 13.33 -3.47 31.79
CA ILE A 226 13.53 -2.01 31.74
C ILE A 226 12.28 -1.26 32.24
N PHE A 227 11.10 -1.80 32.04
CA PHE A 227 9.87 -1.24 32.59
C PHE A 227 9.83 -1.33 34.11
N LEU A 228 10.25 -2.45 34.72
CA LEU A 228 10.40 -2.58 36.18
C LEU A 228 11.40 -1.58 36.74
N GLN A 229 12.43 -1.22 35.97
CA GLN A 229 13.49 -0.30 36.40
C GLN A 229 13.11 1.18 36.22
N GLU A 230 12.51 1.56 35.11
CA GLU A 230 12.31 2.96 34.65
C GLU A 230 10.82 3.33 34.49
N GLY A 231 9.91 2.33 34.46
CA GLY A 231 8.51 2.55 34.08
C GLY A 231 7.80 3.57 34.94
N GLU A 232 7.88 3.47 36.27
CA GLU A 232 7.24 4.41 37.20
C GLU A 232 7.70 5.86 36.95
N LYS A 233 9.00 6.06 36.81
CA LYS A 233 9.60 7.38 36.52
C LYS A 233 9.13 7.95 35.19
N VAL A 234 9.10 7.12 34.16
CA VAL A 234 8.71 7.56 32.82
C VAL A 234 7.21 7.88 32.78
N LEU A 235 6.36 7.03 33.34
CA LEU A 235 4.91 7.26 33.38
C LEU A 235 4.52 8.48 34.24
N ALA A 236 5.33 8.84 35.23
CA ALA A 236 5.14 10.05 36.05
C ALA A 236 5.61 11.33 35.31
N SER A 237 6.40 11.22 34.24
CA SER A 237 6.99 12.35 33.55
C SER A 237 5.95 13.24 32.85
N LYS A 238 6.24 14.55 32.73
CA LYS A 238 5.40 15.51 32.00
C LYS A 238 5.29 15.11 30.51
N ALA A 239 6.39 14.63 29.91
CA ALA A 239 6.41 14.25 28.50
C ALA A 239 5.46 13.07 28.24
N PHE A 240 5.48 12.05 29.10
CA PHE A 240 4.54 10.94 28.99
C PHE A 240 3.09 11.40 29.18
N LYS A 241 2.80 12.22 30.19
CA LYS A 241 1.44 12.72 30.43
C LYS A 241 0.89 13.48 29.21
N THR A 242 1.72 14.36 28.61
CA THR A 242 1.33 15.06 27.37
C THR A 242 1.04 14.08 26.22
N PHE A 243 1.87 13.07 26.04
CA PHE A 243 1.65 12.02 25.05
C PHE A 243 0.37 11.22 25.33
N PHE A 244 0.18 10.81 26.58
CA PHE A 244 -0.97 10.01 26.99
C PHE A 244 -2.28 10.79 26.79
N ASP A 245 -2.35 12.05 27.23
CA ASP A 245 -3.54 12.88 27.06
C ASP A 245 -3.91 13.10 25.60
N ALA A 246 -2.91 13.24 24.73
CA ALA A 246 -3.12 13.41 23.29
C ALA A 246 -3.53 12.11 22.56
N ASN A 247 -3.27 10.94 23.15
CA ASN A 247 -3.40 9.65 22.49
C ASN A 247 -4.31 8.64 23.21
N LYS A 248 -4.83 8.96 24.41
CA LYS A 248 -5.58 8.02 25.25
C LYS A 248 -6.77 7.36 24.56
N GLU A 249 -7.38 8.05 23.59
CA GLU A 249 -8.54 7.55 22.84
C GLU A 249 -8.23 6.21 22.13
N TRP A 250 -7.03 6.05 21.60
CA TRP A 250 -6.62 4.81 20.95
C TRP A 250 -5.66 3.97 21.81
N LEU A 251 -4.86 4.63 22.66
CA LEU A 251 -3.79 3.96 23.41
C LEU A 251 -4.34 3.06 24.52
N GLN A 252 -5.40 3.49 25.21
CA GLN A 252 -6.04 2.68 26.25
C GLN A 252 -6.69 1.42 25.67
N PRO A 253 -7.57 1.50 24.65
CA PRO A 253 -8.11 0.29 24.03
C PRO A 253 -7.05 -0.65 23.47
N TYR A 254 -6.01 -0.12 22.83
CA TYR A 254 -4.90 -0.94 22.32
C TYR A 254 -4.17 -1.70 23.44
N ALA A 255 -3.83 -1.01 24.53
CA ALA A 255 -3.11 -1.64 25.63
C ALA A 255 -3.95 -2.72 26.33
N VAL A 256 -5.25 -2.45 26.54
CA VAL A 256 -6.17 -3.42 27.14
C VAL A 256 -6.41 -4.60 26.19
N PHE A 257 -6.62 -4.35 24.89
CA PHE A 257 -6.75 -5.40 23.88
C PHE A 257 -5.54 -6.34 23.91
N SER A 258 -4.34 -5.77 23.90
CA SER A 258 -3.09 -6.52 23.91
C SER A 258 -2.92 -7.34 25.20
N TYR A 259 -3.27 -6.78 26.34
CA TYR A 259 -3.30 -7.49 27.62
C TYR A 259 -4.30 -8.65 27.61
N LEU A 260 -5.53 -8.42 27.17
CA LEU A 260 -6.58 -9.45 27.13
C LEU A 260 -6.26 -10.56 26.13
N ARG A 261 -5.72 -10.21 24.93
CA ARG A 261 -5.22 -11.17 23.94
C ARG A 261 -4.23 -12.14 24.59
N ASP A 262 -3.25 -11.61 25.32
CA ASP A 262 -2.21 -12.43 25.97
C ASP A 262 -2.76 -13.20 27.15
N ALA A 263 -3.65 -12.62 27.96
CA ALA A 263 -4.29 -13.29 29.10
C ALA A 263 -5.20 -14.45 28.66
N PHE A 264 -5.92 -14.29 27.57
CA PHE A 264 -6.84 -15.30 27.02
C PHE A 264 -6.21 -16.17 25.93
N GLN A 265 -4.97 -15.91 25.54
CA GLN A 265 -4.22 -16.66 24.53
C GLN A 265 -4.94 -16.73 23.16
N THR A 266 -5.73 -15.73 22.82
CA THR A 266 -6.41 -15.59 21.53
C THR A 266 -6.63 -14.12 21.17
N PRO A 267 -6.34 -13.70 19.92
CA PRO A 267 -6.67 -12.37 19.42
C PRO A 267 -8.16 -12.22 19.08
N ASN A 268 -8.90 -13.34 19.00
CA ASN A 268 -10.32 -13.33 18.70
C ASN A 268 -11.14 -12.88 19.90
N PHE A 269 -11.34 -11.57 20.02
CA PHE A 269 -12.07 -10.98 21.14
C PHE A 269 -13.49 -11.53 21.33
N ARG A 270 -14.10 -12.10 20.29
CA ARG A 270 -15.43 -12.74 20.37
C ARG A 270 -15.43 -14.02 21.21
N GLU A 271 -14.26 -14.63 21.37
CA GLU A 271 -14.05 -15.84 22.19
C GLU A 271 -13.63 -15.51 23.63
N TRP A 272 -13.39 -14.23 23.95
CA TRP A 272 -13.00 -13.85 25.31
C TRP A 272 -14.15 -14.08 26.29
N PRO A 273 -13.88 -14.66 27.45
CA PRO A 273 -14.93 -14.95 28.44
C PRO A 273 -15.53 -13.68 29.07
N ARG A 274 -14.81 -12.55 28.97
CA ARG A 274 -15.25 -11.20 29.36
C ARG A 274 -14.67 -10.18 28.39
N HIS A 275 -15.32 -9.04 28.27
CA HIS A 275 -14.92 -7.94 27.35
C HIS A 275 -14.97 -8.32 25.86
N ALA A 276 -15.72 -9.38 25.47
CA ALA A 276 -15.98 -9.69 24.07
C ALA A 276 -16.66 -8.52 23.32
N THR A 277 -17.49 -7.78 24.04
CA THR A 277 -18.06 -6.50 23.60
C THR A 277 -17.29 -5.37 24.28
N TYR A 278 -16.89 -4.38 23.49
CA TYR A 278 -16.19 -3.21 23.98
C TYR A 278 -17.07 -2.32 24.86
N ASN A 279 -16.54 -1.89 26.00
CA ASN A 279 -17.17 -0.93 26.89
C ASN A 279 -16.13 0.10 27.34
N ALA A 280 -16.26 1.34 26.89
CA ALA A 280 -15.27 2.41 27.13
C ALA A 280 -15.05 2.66 28.64
N ASP A 281 -16.12 2.68 29.45
CA ASP A 281 -16.00 2.95 30.90
C ASP A 281 -15.26 1.85 31.65
N GLU A 282 -15.45 0.60 31.25
CA GLU A 282 -14.73 -0.54 31.84
C GLU A 282 -13.25 -0.50 31.45
N ILE A 283 -12.94 -0.19 30.19
CA ILE A 283 -11.58 -0.06 29.70
C ILE A 283 -10.85 1.10 30.40
N GLU A 284 -11.51 2.25 30.56
CA GLU A 284 -10.94 3.38 31.29
C GLU A 284 -10.63 3.02 32.74
N LYS A 285 -11.52 2.28 33.44
CA LYS A 285 -11.30 1.79 34.81
C LYS A 285 -10.10 0.85 34.89
N MET A 286 -9.94 -0.08 33.93
CA MET A 286 -8.79 -0.99 33.89
C MET A 286 -7.46 -0.23 33.74
N CYS A 287 -7.48 0.92 33.10
CA CYS A 287 -6.32 1.78 32.86
C CYS A 287 -5.99 2.73 34.04
N GLN A 288 -6.75 2.70 35.15
CA GLN A 288 -6.46 3.53 36.31
C GLN A 288 -5.33 2.92 37.14
N PRO A 289 -4.44 3.74 37.78
CA PRO A 289 -3.31 3.26 38.54
C PRO A 289 -3.66 2.35 39.73
N ASP A 290 -4.87 2.43 40.29
CA ASP A 290 -5.40 1.60 41.36
C ASP A 290 -6.04 0.29 40.86
N SER A 291 -6.15 0.07 39.57
CA SER A 291 -6.63 -1.18 39.01
C SER A 291 -5.62 -2.30 39.16
N VAL A 292 -6.10 -3.50 39.47
CA VAL A 292 -5.26 -4.72 39.55
C VAL A 292 -4.63 -5.10 38.19
N ASP A 293 -5.23 -4.70 37.09
CA ASP A 293 -4.75 -4.95 35.74
C ASP A 293 -3.72 -3.91 35.25
N TYR A 294 -3.65 -2.75 35.92
CA TYR A 294 -2.81 -1.62 35.51
C TYR A 294 -1.33 -1.98 35.30
N PRO A 295 -0.67 -2.75 36.13
CA PRO A 295 0.74 -3.12 35.95
C PRO A 295 0.99 -3.86 34.60
N PHE A 296 0.03 -4.65 34.18
CA PHE A 296 0.10 -5.42 32.93
C PHE A 296 -0.29 -4.59 31.68
N ILE A 297 -1.11 -3.56 31.85
CA ILE A 297 -1.57 -2.66 30.81
C ILE A 297 -0.54 -1.54 30.57
N SER A 298 -0.02 -0.96 31.62
CA SER A 298 0.84 0.23 31.56
C SER A 298 2.20 0.00 30.89
N ILE A 299 2.66 -1.25 30.78
CA ILE A 299 3.84 -1.60 30.00
C ILE A 299 3.64 -1.28 28.49
N TYR A 300 2.43 -1.45 27.96
CA TYR A 300 2.11 -1.08 26.58
C TYR A 300 2.12 0.43 26.36
N PHE A 301 1.67 1.21 27.35
CA PHE A 301 1.81 2.67 27.33
C PHE A 301 3.28 3.09 27.27
N TYR A 302 4.12 2.48 28.09
CA TYR A 302 5.55 2.73 28.13
C TYR A 302 6.24 2.39 26.81
N ILE A 303 5.92 1.24 26.21
CA ILE A 303 6.49 0.80 24.93
C ILE A 303 6.08 1.76 23.81
N GLN A 304 4.78 2.07 23.68
CA GLN A 304 4.28 2.95 22.62
C GLN A 304 4.81 4.39 22.74
N PHE A 305 4.98 4.88 23.96
CA PHE A 305 5.62 6.18 24.19
C PHE A 305 7.08 6.20 23.72
N ASN A 306 7.86 5.17 24.02
CA ASN A 306 9.24 5.06 23.55
C ASN A 306 9.32 4.95 22.01
N LEU A 307 8.45 4.16 21.40
CA LEU A 307 8.36 4.04 19.94
C LEU A 307 8.00 5.38 19.27
N HIS A 308 7.03 6.11 19.84
CA HIS A 308 6.68 7.45 19.41
C HIS A 308 7.89 8.40 19.43
N LEU A 309 8.63 8.45 20.54
CA LEU A 309 9.81 9.31 20.65
C LEU A 309 10.89 8.95 19.64
N GLN A 310 11.15 7.67 19.46
CA GLN A 310 12.20 7.19 18.56
C GLN A 310 11.86 7.44 17.07
N LEU A 311 10.60 7.22 16.68
CA LEU A 311 10.17 7.50 15.32
C LEU A 311 10.11 9.02 15.05
N LEU A 312 9.60 9.80 16.00
CA LEU A 312 9.55 11.26 15.87
C LEU A 312 10.97 11.86 15.73
N GLU A 313 11.94 11.32 16.45
CA GLU A 313 13.33 11.71 16.30
C GLU A 313 13.88 11.36 14.91
N ALA A 314 13.60 10.15 14.38
CA ALA A 314 14.01 9.77 13.05
C ALA A 314 13.34 10.67 11.98
N THR A 315 12.07 11.00 12.16
CA THR A 315 11.33 11.92 11.29
C THR A 315 11.92 13.33 11.28
N THR A 316 12.19 13.87 12.47
CA THR A 316 12.80 15.20 12.61
C THR A 316 14.18 15.21 11.94
N TYR A 317 14.98 14.18 12.18
CA TYR A 317 16.29 14.02 11.56
C TYR A 317 16.22 13.96 10.03
N ALA A 318 15.25 13.23 9.46
CA ALA A 318 15.04 13.18 8.03
C ALA A 318 14.72 14.56 7.45
N ARG A 319 13.80 15.31 8.08
CA ARG A 319 13.40 16.65 7.67
C ARG A 319 14.57 17.64 7.72
N GLU A 320 15.37 17.62 8.79
CA GLU A 320 16.56 18.46 8.95
C GLU A 320 17.62 18.18 7.87
N ASN A 321 17.67 16.95 7.35
CA ASN A 321 18.58 16.53 6.29
C ASN A 321 17.96 16.56 4.88
N GLY A 322 16.76 17.13 4.71
CA GLY A 322 16.11 17.27 3.42
C GLY A 322 15.67 15.93 2.80
N VAL A 323 15.35 14.94 3.62
CA VAL A 323 14.87 13.62 3.21
C VAL A 323 13.40 13.48 3.62
N VAL A 324 12.58 13.08 2.67
CA VAL A 324 11.14 12.77 2.87
C VAL A 324 11.01 11.32 3.35
N LEU A 325 10.39 11.11 4.49
CA LEU A 325 9.93 9.78 4.90
C LEU A 325 8.55 9.52 4.26
N LYS A 326 8.49 8.48 3.43
CA LYS A 326 7.27 8.04 2.78
C LYS A 326 6.77 6.77 3.46
N GLY A 327 5.65 6.88 4.18
CA GLY A 327 4.98 5.77 4.84
C GLY A 327 4.16 4.92 3.87
N ASP A 328 3.70 3.79 4.34
CA ASP A 328 2.79 2.88 3.64
C ASP A 328 1.57 2.60 4.53
N ILE A 329 0.38 2.85 4.00
CA ILE A 329 -0.87 2.74 4.74
C ILE A 329 -1.69 1.59 4.17
N PRO A 330 -1.79 0.45 4.87
CA PRO A 330 -2.57 -0.71 4.43
C PRO A 330 -4.03 -0.37 4.15
N ILE A 331 -4.60 -0.96 3.10
CA ILE A 331 -6.04 -0.82 2.84
C ILE A 331 -6.87 -1.50 3.93
N GLY A 332 -6.39 -2.60 4.50
CA GLY A 332 -7.12 -3.40 5.47
C GLY A 332 -6.61 -3.27 6.90
N ILE A 333 -7.33 -3.91 7.79
CA ILE A 333 -6.92 -4.20 9.17
C ILE A 333 -7.25 -5.66 9.49
N SER A 334 -6.65 -6.20 10.54
CA SER A 334 -7.02 -7.53 11.01
C SER A 334 -8.50 -7.57 11.43
N ARG A 335 -9.15 -8.68 11.12
CA ARG A 335 -10.50 -9.00 11.61
C ARG A 335 -10.56 -9.07 13.14
N ASN A 336 -9.42 -9.35 13.77
CA ASN A 336 -9.20 -9.41 15.21
C ASN A 336 -8.33 -8.23 15.65
N SER A 337 -8.72 -7.01 15.27
CA SER A 337 -8.04 -5.77 15.61
C SER A 337 -8.75 -4.99 16.71
N VAL A 338 -8.05 -4.04 17.27
CA VAL A 338 -8.59 -3.06 18.23
C VAL A 338 -9.77 -2.32 17.61
N GLU A 339 -9.63 -1.84 16.37
CA GLU A 339 -10.67 -1.08 15.68
C GLU A 339 -11.91 -1.93 15.37
N ALA A 340 -11.73 -3.21 15.00
CA ALA A 340 -12.86 -4.13 14.83
C ALA A 340 -13.58 -4.43 16.15
N TRP A 341 -12.90 -4.33 17.28
CA TRP A 341 -13.46 -4.48 18.62
C TRP A 341 -14.17 -3.21 19.10
N THR A 342 -13.55 -2.03 18.93
CA THR A 342 -14.07 -0.75 19.43
C THR A 342 -15.13 -0.13 18.52
N GLU A 343 -14.99 -0.28 17.21
CA GLU A 343 -15.79 0.39 16.18
C GLU A 343 -16.28 -0.60 15.09
N PRO A 344 -16.91 -1.74 15.47
CA PRO A 344 -17.27 -2.81 14.53
C PRO A 344 -18.25 -2.37 13.42
N TYR A 345 -18.99 -1.28 13.63
CA TYR A 345 -19.97 -0.75 12.68
C TYR A 345 -19.33 -0.16 11.41
N TYR A 346 -18.03 0.16 11.42
CA TYR A 346 -17.30 0.59 10.23
C TYR A 346 -16.89 -0.56 9.31
N PHE A 347 -17.09 -1.82 9.73
CA PHE A 347 -16.57 -2.98 9.01
C PHE A 347 -17.66 -3.99 8.66
N ASN A 348 -17.55 -4.56 7.44
CA ASN A 348 -18.33 -5.71 7.02
C ASN A 348 -17.59 -6.99 7.40
N LEU A 349 -17.97 -7.58 8.52
CA LEU A 349 -17.31 -8.76 9.07
C LEU A 349 -17.75 -10.08 8.39
N ASN A 350 -18.73 -10.03 7.49
CA ASN A 350 -19.25 -11.16 6.72
C ASN A 350 -18.62 -11.28 5.32
N GLY A 351 -17.65 -10.45 4.98
CA GLY A 351 -16.88 -10.46 3.74
C GLY A 351 -15.39 -10.49 3.99
N GLN A 352 -14.61 -10.87 2.98
CA GLN A 352 -13.15 -10.86 2.99
C GLN A 352 -12.65 -10.01 1.83
N ALA A 353 -11.80 -9.02 2.13
CA ALA A 353 -11.14 -8.25 1.08
C ALA A 353 -10.09 -9.10 0.37
N GLY A 354 -9.92 -8.87 -0.92
CA GLY A 354 -8.92 -9.53 -1.74
C GLY A 354 -8.75 -8.86 -3.10
N ALA A 355 -8.16 -9.58 -4.03
CA ALA A 355 -8.02 -9.19 -5.43
C ALA A 355 -8.58 -10.26 -6.37
N PRO A 356 -9.18 -9.87 -7.50
CA PRO A 356 -9.54 -10.82 -8.54
C PRO A 356 -8.31 -11.49 -9.14
N PRO A 357 -8.45 -12.57 -9.95
CA PRO A 357 -7.35 -13.15 -10.70
C PRO A 357 -6.57 -12.11 -11.50
N ASP A 358 -5.25 -12.16 -11.39
CA ASP A 358 -4.32 -11.26 -12.04
C ASP A 358 -2.96 -11.97 -12.30
N ASP A 359 -1.95 -11.19 -12.69
CA ASP A 359 -0.60 -11.70 -12.95
C ASP A 359 0.12 -12.23 -11.68
N PHE A 360 -0.34 -11.85 -10.49
CA PHE A 360 0.20 -12.33 -9.22
C PHE A 360 -0.41 -13.66 -8.77
N SER A 361 -1.69 -13.90 -9.11
CA SER A 361 -2.43 -15.08 -8.69
C SER A 361 -3.57 -15.43 -9.62
N VAL A 362 -3.48 -16.60 -10.27
CA VAL A 362 -4.52 -17.12 -11.19
C VAL A 362 -5.87 -17.42 -10.50
N ASN A 363 -5.84 -17.66 -9.18
CA ASN A 363 -7.04 -17.92 -8.36
C ASN A 363 -7.54 -16.68 -7.61
N GLY A 364 -6.95 -15.51 -7.90
CA GLY A 364 -7.14 -14.33 -7.09
C GLY A 364 -6.46 -14.43 -5.73
N GLN A 365 -6.46 -13.34 -4.99
CA GLN A 365 -5.89 -13.26 -3.65
C GLN A 365 -7.00 -13.06 -2.63
N ASN A 366 -6.95 -13.80 -1.53
CA ASN A 366 -7.80 -13.59 -0.37
C ASN A 366 -6.95 -13.07 0.78
N TRP A 367 -7.07 -11.78 1.09
CA TRP A 367 -6.29 -11.14 2.16
C TRP A 367 -6.90 -11.37 3.55
N GLY A 368 -8.15 -11.83 3.61
CA GLY A 368 -8.85 -12.15 4.85
C GLY A 368 -9.33 -10.95 5.69
N PHE A 369 -9.04 -9.72 5.28
CA PHE A 369 -9.46 -8.51 5.98
C PHE A 369 -10.98 -8.29 5.86
N PRO A 370 -11.65 -7.69 6.85
CA PRO A 370 -13.01 -7.19 6.65
C PRO A 370 -13.02 -6.07 5.63
N THR A 371 -14.11 -5.90 4.91
CA THR A 371 -14.32 -4.74 4.05
C THR A 371 -14.94 -3.58 4.83
N TYR A 372 -14.90 -2.36 4.28
CA TYR A 372 -15.44 -1.17 4.95
C TYR A 372 -16.92 -0.98 4.67
N ASN A 373 -17.66 -0.59 5.70
CA ASN A 373 -19.01 -0.08 5.59
C ASN A 373 -18.96 1.42 5.23
N TRP A 374 -18.78 1.70 3.94
CA TRP A 374 -18.63 3.07 3.44
C TRP A 374 -19.84 3.95 3.67
N GLU A 375 -21.05 3.39 3.75
CA GLU A 375 -22.29 4.13 4.02
C GLU A 375 -22.30 4.70 5.43
N VAL A 376 -21.86 3.92 6.42
CA VAL A 376 -21.72 4.39 7.80
C VAL A 376 -20.59 5.42 7.90
N MET A 377 -19.46 5.19 7.23
CA MET A 377 -18.35 6.16 7.24
C MET A 377 -18.70 7.48 6.55
N GLU A 378 -19.56 7.47 5.52
CA GLU A 378 -20.05 8.69 4.85
C GLU A 378 -20.86 9.58 5.82
N GLN A 379 -21.63 8.97 6.73
CA GLN A 379 -22.49 9.71 7.68
C GLN A 379 -21.71 10.58 8.66
N ASP A 380 -20.48 10.20 8.99
CA ASP A 380 -19.61 10.97 9.89
C ASP A 380 -18.45 11.67 9.16
N GLY A 381 -18.53 11.76 7.84
CA GLY A 381 -17.52 12.43 7.02
C GLY A 381 -16.19 11.68 6.95
N TYR A 382 -16.22 10.33 6.99
CA TYR A 382 -15.04 9.46 6.94
C TYR A 382 -14.03 9.71 8.08
N SER A 383 -14.53 10.04 9.25
CA SER A 383 -13.73 10.46 10.41
C SER A 383 -12.64 9.44 10.79
N TRP A 384 -12.95 8.15 10.67
CA TRP A 384 -12.02 7.06 10.94
C TRP A 384 -10.73 7.14 10.06
N TRP A 385 -10.90 7.32 8.75
CA TRP A 385 -9.78 7.47 7.82
C TRP A 385 -9.03 8.79 8.02
N MET A 386 -9.76 9.88 8.31
CA MET A 386 -9.16 11.19 8.56
C MET A 386 -8.28 11.17 9.81
N LYS A 387 -8.75 10.53 10.91
CA LYS A 387 -7.95 10.34 12.14
C LYS A 387 -6.69 9.53 11.86
N ARG A 388 -6.78 8.46 11.06
CA ARG A 388 -5.65 7.64 10.65
C ARG A 388 -4.60 8.46 9.89
N PHE A 389 -5.00 9.18 8.85
CA PHE A 389 -4.08 10.04 8.08
C PHE A 389 -3.48 11.14 8.93
N LYS A 390 -4.27 11.78 9.78
CA LYS A 390 -3.78 12.82 10.69
C LYS A 390 -2.72 12.26 11.65
N LYS A 391 -2.92 11.06 12.19
CA LYS A 391 -1.92 10.42 13.05
C LYS A 391 -0.64 10.11 12.30
N MET A 392 -0.73 9.57 11.09
CA MET A 392 0.44 9.25 10.28
C MET A 392 1.20 10.51 9.83
N SER A 393 0.54 11.65 9.66
CA SER A 393 1.18 12.92 9.31
C SER A 393 2.11 13.50 10.40
N GLU A 394 2.07 12.97 11.62
CA GLU A 394 3.06 13.29 12.64
C GLU A 394 4.46 12.80 12.25
N TYR A 395 4.53 11.70 11.48
CA TYR A 395 5.76 10.97 11.20
C TYR A 395 6.17 10.98 9.71
N PHE A 396 5.24 11.18 8.80
CA PHE A 396 5.47 11.08 7.37
C PHE A 396 5.15 12.38 6.64
N ASP A 397 5.89 12.64 5.57
CA ASP A 397 5.67 13.79 4.67
C ASP A 397 5.03 13.35 3.34
N ALA A 398 5.07 12.05 3.07
CA ALA A 398 4.40 11.39 1.96
C ALA A 398 3.90 10.01 2.40
N TYR A 399 2.91 9.47 1.70
CA TYR A 399 2.44 8.11 1.96
C TYR A 399 1.96 7.43 0.69
N ARG A 400 2.07 6.11 0.69
CA ARG A 400 1.44 5.22 -0.28
C ARG A 400 0.11 4.74 0.31
N ILE A 401 -0.97 4.97 -0.40
CA ILE A 401 -2.23 4.25 -0.13
C ILE A 401 -2.09 2.89 -0.79
N ASP A 402 -2.00 1.87 0.02
CA ASP A 402 -2.06 0.49 -0.42
C ASP A 402 -3.42 0.22 -1.06
N HIS A 403 -3.42 -0.43 -2.22
CA HIS A 403 -4.63 -0.77 -2.97
C HIS A 403 -5.64 0.40 -3.08
N ILE A 404 -5.23 1.54 -3.63
CA ILE A 404 -6.12 2.73 -3.76
C ILE A 404 -7.42 2.40 -4.48
N LEU A 405 -7.43 1.37 -5.32
CA LEU A 405 -8.62 0.87 -6.00
C LEU A 405 -9.74 0.49 -5.02
N GLY A 406 -9.39 0.14 -3.77
CA GLY A 406 -10.36 -0.14 -2.70
C GLY A 406 -11.27 1.03 -2.33
N PHE A 407 -10.87 2.27 -2.67
CA PHE A 407 -11.72 3.47 -2.50
C PHE A 407 -12.72 3.66 -3.65
N PHE A 408 -12.50 3.01 -4.78
CA PHE A 408 -13.43 2.92 -5.91
C PHE A 408 -14.37 1.73 -5.74
N ARG A 409 -13.80 0.56 -5.52
CA ARG A 409 -14.43 -0.74 -5.28
C ARG A 409 -13.41 -1.68 -4.65
N ILE A 410 -13.89 -2.64 -3.89
CA ILE A 410 -13.08 -3.73 -3.35
C ILE A 410 -13.53 -5.07 -3.93
N TRP A 411 -12.61 -6.00 -4.13
CA TRP A 411 -12.97 -7.38 -4.41
C TRP A 411 -13.33 -8.05 -3.09
N GLU A 412 -14.60 -8.38 -2.93
CA GLU A 412 -15.12 -8.97 -1.71
C GLU A 412 -15.43 -10.45 -1.91
N ILE A 413 -14.78 -11.29 -1.12
CA ILE A 413 -14.85 -12.75 -1.17
C ILE A 413 -15.75 -13.22 -0.03
N PRO A 414 -16.68 -14.17 -0.29
CA PRO A 414 -17.53 -14.71 0.76
C PRO A 414 -16.72 -15.48 1.82
N MET A 415 -17.18 -15.49 3.07
CA MET A 415 -16.48 -16.11 4.20
C MET A 415 -16.25 -17.62 4.03
N ASN A 416 -17.10 -18.31 3.25
CA ASN A 416 -17.01 -19.73 2.98
C ASN A 416 -16.05 -20.10 1.83
N ALA A 417 -15.47 -19.10 1.16
CA ALA A 417 -14.47 -19.29 0.10
C ALA A 417 -13.04 -19.11 0.64
N VAL A 418 -12.11 -19.87 0.07
CA VAL A 418 -10.65 -19.77 0.31
C VAL A 418 -9.99 -18.94 -0.77
N HIS A 419 -10.32 -19.19 -2.05
CA HIS A 419 -9.80 -18.50 -3.21
C HIS A 419 -10.64 -17.27 -3.59
N GLY A 420 -10.07 -16.39 -4.41
CA GLY A 420 -10.72 -15.17 -4.88
C GLY A 420 -11.77 -15.36 -5.97
N LEU A 421 -11.87 -16.53 -6.61
CA LEU A 421 -12.71 -16.76 -7.79
C LEU A 421 -14.22 -16.51 -7.57
N LEU A 422 -14.72 -16.76 -6.37
CA LEU A 422 -16.14 -16.56 -6.00
C LEU A 422 -16.42 -15.15 -5.45
N GLY A 423 -15.49 -14.23 -5.58
CA GLY A 423 -15.64 -12.85 -5.17
C GLY A 423 -16.53 -12.03 -6.12
N GLN A 424 -16.85 -10.82 -5.67
CA GLN A 424 -17.54 -9.79 -6.45
C GLN A 424 -16.99 -8.41 -6.11
N PHE A 425 -17.07 -7.45 -7.02
CA PHE A 425 -16.76 -6.05 -6.70
C PHE A 425 -17.87 -5.44 -5.82
N VAL A 426 -17.46 -4.71 -4.80
CA VAL A 426 -18.34 -3.96 -3.90
C VAL A 426 -17.82 -2.52 -3.76
N PRO A 427 -18.64 -1.50 -4.05
CA PRO A 427 -19.95 -1.57 -4.66
C PRO A 427 -19.89 -1.90 -6.15
N SER A 428 -20.99 -2.44 -6.68
CA SER A 428 -21.14 -2.75 -8.09
C SER A 428 -22.59 -2.59 -8.55
N LEU A 429 -22.83 -2.81 -9.84
CA LEU A 429 -24.15 -2.79 -10.46
C LEU A 429 -24.48 -4.22 -10.92
N PRO A 430 -25.01 -5.10 -10.06
CA PRO A 430 -25.32 -6.47 -10.41
C PRO A 430 -26.43 -6.53 -11.47
N MET A 431 -26.49 -7.64 -12.22
CA MET A 431 -27.43 -7.84 -13.33
C MET A 431 -28.64 -8.63 -12.89
N SER A 432 -29.83 -8.23 -13.37
CA SER A 432 -31.03 -9.06 -13.21
C SER A 432 -31.05 -10.20 -14.24
N ARG A 433 -31.93 -11.18 -14.03
CA ARG A 433 -32.16 -12.26 -14.98
C ARG A 433 -32.56 -11.73 -16.36
N GLU A 434 -33.49 -10.79 -16.40
CA GLU A 434 -33.99 -10.19 -17.65
C GLU A 434 -32.89 -9.45 -18.40
N GLU A 435 -32.00 -8.79 -17.67
CA GLU A 435 -30.86 -8.13 -18.25
C GLU A 435 -29.87 -9.12 -18.87
N ILE A 436 -29.55 -10.23 -18.19
CA ILE A 436 -28.71 -11.30 -18.71
C ILE A 436 -29.32 -11.88 -20.00
N GLU A 437 -30.62 -12.18 -19.98
CA GLU A 437 -31.35 -12.72 -21.12
C GLU A 437 -31.39 -11.74 -22.31
N SER A 438 -31.36 -10.44 -22.05
CA SER A 438 -31.29 -9.42 -23.10
C SER A 438 -30.00 -9.45 -23.95
N TYR A 439 -28.92 -10.02 -23.41
CA TYR A 439 -27.67 -10.30 -24.15
C TYR A 439 -27.79 -11.55 -25.06
N GLY A 440 -28.89 -12.29 -24.96
CA GLY A 440 -29.12 -13.52 -25.71
C GLY A 440 -28.69 -14.79 -24.98
N LEU A 441 -28.45 -14.73 -23.67
CA LEU A 441 -28.12 -15.89 -22.83
C LEU A 441 -29.35 -16.27 -21.99
N PRO A 442 -30.08 -17.34 -22.31
CA PRO A 442 -31.18 -17.82 -21.46
C PRO A 442 -30.65 -18.18 -20.07
N PHE A 443 -31.19 -17.54 -19.05
CA PHE A 443 -30.74 -17.79 -17.67
C PHE A 443 -31.27 -19.14 -17.15
N ARG A 444 -30.38 -19.92 -16.56
CA ARG A 444 -30.67 -21.21 -15.94
C ARG A 444 -30.14 -21.25 -14.51
N GLU A 445 -30.91 -21.83 -13.59
CA GLU A 445 -30.46 -21.97 -12.17
C GLU A 445 -29.20 -22.82 -12.02
N GLU A 446 -28.91 -23.70 -12.96
CA GLU A 446 -27.69 -24.50 -13.02
C GLU A 446 -26.43 -23.62 -13.17
N PHE A 447 -26.54 -22.40 -13.71
CA PHE A 447 -25.44 -21.47 -13.82
C PHE A 447 -24.92 -20.95 -12.47
N LEU A 448 -25.71 -21.12 -11.41
CA LEU A 448 -25.37 -20.73 -10.04
C LEU A 448 -24.79 -21.89 -9.21
N LYS A 449 -24.77 -23.11 -9.76
CA LYS A 449 -24.36 -24.32 -9.03
C LYS A 449 -23.05 -24.83 -9.59
N PRO A 450 -22.20 -25.46 -8.74
CA PRO A 450 -21.00 -26.14 -9.22
C PRO A 450 -21.30 -27.13 -10.33
N TYR A 451 -20.60 -27.01 -11.47
CA TYR A 451 -20.77 -27.87 -12.62
C TYR A 451 -19.93 -29.13 -12.44
N ILE A 452 -20.58 -30.24 -11.98
CA ILE A 452 -19.89 -31.49 -11.66
C ILE A 452 -20.45 -32.63 -12.51
N HIS A 453 -19.71 -33.04 -13.53
CA HIS A 453 -20.11 -34.07 -14.48
C HIS A 453 -19.05 -35.17 -14.58
N GLU A 454 -19.50 -36.43 -14.79
CA GLU A 454 -18.66 -37.61 -14.87
C GLU A 454 -17.51 -37.47 -15.87
N TYR A 455 -17.76 -36.88 -17.05
CA TYR A 455 -16.83 -36.90 -18.17
C TYR A 455 -15.49 -36.21 -17.93
N PHE A 456 -15.39 -35.31 -16.94
CA PHE A 456 -14.11 -34.64 -16.65
C PHE A 456 -13.51 -34.97 -15.29
N LEU A 457 -14.19 -35.68 -14.41
CA LEU A 457 -13.66 -36.00 -13.08
C LEU A 457 -12.32 -36.75 -13.16
N GLY A 458 -12.20 -37.70 -14.12
CA GLY A 458 -10.94 -38.40 -14.35
C GLY A 458 -9.80 -37.48 -14.82
N GLN A 459 -10.10 -36.42 -15.57
CA GLN A 459 -9.14 -35.43 -15.99
C GLN A 459 -8.65 -34.58 -14.78
N LEU A 460 -9.57 -34.25 -13.85
CA LEU A 460 -9.25 -33.40 -12.72
C LEU A 460 -8.53 -34.14 -11.57
N PHE A 461 -8.96 -35.37 -11.28
CA PHE A 461 -8.49 -36.13 -10.11
C PHE A 461 -7.63 -37.36 -10.44
N GLY A 462 -7.54 -37.73 -11.71
CA GLY A 462 -6.72 -38.89 -12.12
C GLY A 462 -7.04 -40.15 -11.32
N PRO A 463 -6.02 -40.78 -10.66
CA PRO A 463 -6.21 -42.02 -9.88
C PRO A 463 -7.08 -41.82 -8.63
N HIS A 464 -7.31 -40.60 -8.20
CA HIS A 464 -8.10 -40.28 -7.00
C HIS A 464 -9.62 -40.11 -7.27
N THR A 465 -10.06 -40.28 -8.53
CA THR A 465 -11.45 -40.05 -8.96
C THR A 465 -12.46 -40.88 -8.15
N ASP A 466 -12.20 -42.17 -7.96
CA ASP A 466 -13.12 -43.02 -7.20
C ASP A 466 -13.21 -42.64 -5.72
N TYR A 467 -12.07 -42.26 -5.11
CA TYR A 467 -12.05 -41.78 -3.75
C TYR A 467 -12.85 -40.46 -3.60
N VAL A 468 -12.70 -39.54 -4.56
CA VAL A 468 -13.46 -38.30 -4.58
C VAL A 468 -14.95 -38.54 -4.71
N LYS A 469 -15.36 -39.43 -5.62
CA LYS A 469 -16.76 -39.81 -5.82
C LYS A 469 -17.38 -40.42 -4.56
N GLN A 470 -16.66 -41.25 -3.86
CA GLN A 470 -17.13 -41.92 -2.65
C GLN A 470 -17.21 -41.00 -1.44
N THR A 471 -16.29 -40.03 -1.34
CA THR A 471 -16.10 -39.24 -0.12
C THR A 471 -16.75 -37.86 -0.20
N PHE A 472 -16.57 -37.12 -1.30
CA PHE A 472 -16.86 -35.68 -1.34
C PHE A 472 -18.07 -35.26 -2.16
N ILE A 473 -18.49 -36.10 -3.14
CA ILE A 473 -19.63 -35.81 -4.00
C ILE A 473 -20.68 -36.90 -3.92
N GLU A 474 -21.88 -36.60 -4.37
CA GLU A 474 -22.96 -37.54 -4.47
C GLU A 474 -23.75 -37.35 -5.77
N PRO A 475 -24.33 -38.40 -6.36
CA PRO A 475 -25.10 -38.30 -7.60
C PRO A 475 -26.35 -37.47 -7.39
N THR A 476 -26.77 -36.79 -8.45
CA THR A 476 -28.08 -36.10 -8.52
C THR A 476 -29.10 -36.98 -9.21
N GLU A 477 -30.31 -36.45 -9.42
CA GLU A 477 -31.36 -37.13 -10.20
C GLU A 477 -31.03 -37.22 -11.70
N THR A 478 -30.10 -36.39 -12.17
CA THR A 478 -29.62 -36.36 -13.54
C THR A 478 -28.48 -37.36 -13.72
N TRP A 479 -28.54 -38.18 -14.74
CA TRP A 479 -27.49 -39.17 -15.07
C TRP A 479 -26.12 -38.50 -15.26
N GLU A 480 -25.09 -39.09 -14.63
CA GLU A 480 -23.70 -38.60 -14.70
C GLU A 480 -23.48 -37.15 -14.17
N VAL A 481 -24.40 -36.62 -13.39
CA VAL A 481 -24.29 -35.32 -12.75
C VAL A 481 -24.20 -35.49 -11.24
N TYR A 482 -23.28 -34.79 -10.63
CA TYR A 482 -23.00 -34.85 -9.19
C TYR A 482 -23.21 -33.49 -8.53
N ARG A 483 -23.29 -33.52 -7.21
CA ARG A 483 -23.21 -32.32 -6.36
C ARG A 483 -22.23 -32.60 -5.22
N MET A 484 -21.69 -31.53 -4.63
CA MET A 484 -20.92 -31.64 -3.40
C MET A 484 -21.80 -32.15 -2.26
N ARG A 485 -21.25 -33.04 -1.42
CA ARG A 485 -21.94 -33.43 -0.19
C ARG A 485 -22.03 -32.23 0.76
N PRO A 486 -23.09 -32.10 1.59
CA PRO A 486 -23.25 -30.96 2.50
C PRO A 486 -22.08 -30.70 3.44
N GLU A 487 -21.31 -31.75 3.79
CA GLU A 487 -20.12 -31.66 4.64
C GLU A 487 -18.94 -31.00 3.93
N PHE A 488 -18.98 -30.89 2.58
CA PHE A 488 -17.88 -30.40 1.74
C PHE A 488 -18.34 -29.37 0.68
N ASP A 489 -19.54 -28.81 0.82
CA ASP A 489 -20.15 -27.93 -0.17
C ASP A 489 -19.55 -26.51 -0.24
N THR A 490 -18.56 -26.21 0.61
CA THR A 490 -17.80 -24.95 0.59
C THR A 490 -16.31 -25.20 0.65
N GLN A 491 -15.53 -24.26 0.09
CA GLN A 491 -14.07 -24.37 0.13
C GLN A 491 -13.52 -24.41 1.57
N ARG A 492 -14.12 -23.68 2.53
CA ARG A 492 -13.70 -23.71 3.94
C ARG A 492 -13.96 -25.07 4.62
N LYS A 493 -15.03 -25.75 4.28
CA LYS A 493 -15.26 -27.11 4.79
C LYS A 493 -14.23 -28.10 4.24
N VAL A 494 -13.89 -27.98 2.96
CA VAL A 494 -12.82 -28.78 2.35
C VAL A 494 -11.47 -28.46 3.01
N GLU A 495 -11.12 -27.18 3.19
CA GLU A 495 -9.91 -26.75 3.88
C GLU A 495 -9.79 -27.39 5.28
N ALA A 496 -10.87 -27.35 6.06
CA ALA A 496 -10.91 -27.94 7.41
C ALA A 496 -10.61 -29.44 7.40
N PHE A 497 -11.15 -30.17 6.43
CA PHE A 497 -10.87 -31.61 6.27
C PHE A 497 -9.42 -31.93 5.93
N PHE A 498 -8.77 -31.06 5.13
CA PHE A 498 -7.39 -31.21 4.73
C PHE A 498 -6.38 -30.53 5.67
N THR A 499 -6.84 -29.94 6.78
CA THR A 499 -5.94 -29.32 7.76
C THR A 499 -4.91 -30.34 8.27
N GLY A 500 -3.62 -29.98 8.16
CA GLY A 500 -2.51 -30.84 8.57
C GLY A 500 -2.10 -31.91 7.55
N LYS A 501 -2.80 -32.05 6.43
CA LYS A 501 -2.42 -32.96 5.33
C LYS A 501 -1.60 -32.17 4.31
N THR A 502 -0.32 -32.53 4.15
CA THR A 502 0.66 -31.76 3.35
C THR A 502 1.30 -32.60 2.25
N ASP A 503 0.85 -33.85 2.07
CA ASP A 503 1.30 -34.72 0.98
C ASP A 503 0.70 -34.28 -0.36
N ASP A 504 1.39 -34.60 -1.45
CA ASP A 504 1.02 -34.16 -2.80
C ASP A 504 -0.37 -34.63 -3.23
N ASP A 505 -0.78 -35.83 -2.85
CA ASP A 505 -2.10 -36.38 -3.17
C ASP A 505 -3.22 -35.60 -2.46
N SER A 506 -3.03 -35.31 -1.19
CA SER A 506 -3.97 -34.49 -0.41
C SER A 506 -4.11 -33.07 -0.97
N ILE A 507 -3.00 -32.47 -1.37
CA ILE A 507 -2.98 -31.15 -2.01
C ILE A 507 -3.72 -31.20 -3.35
N TRP A 508 -3.43 -32.17 -4.19
CA TRP A 508 -4.10 -32.34 -5.48
C TRP A 508 -5.62 -32.48 -5.33
N ILE A 509 -6.07 -33.38 -4.44
CA ILE A 509 -7.51 -33.59 -4.20
C ILE A 509 -8.15 -32.30 -3.67
N ARG A 510 -7.55 -31.65 -2.68
CA ARG A 510 -8.04 -30.40 -2.11
C ARG A 510 -8.24 -29.33 -3.18
N ASP A 511 -7.21 -29.09 -3.99
CA ASP A 511 -7.21 -28.04 -5.01
C ASP A 511 -8.21 -28.37 -6.15
N GLY A 512 -8.35 -29.63 -6.51
CA GLY A 512 -9.39 -30.09 -7.43
C GLY A 512 -10.82 -29.86 -6.88
N LEU A 513 -11.04 -30.08 -5.58
CA LEU A 513 -12.33 -29.79 -4.94
C LEU A 513 -12.63 -28.28 -4.87
N TYR A 514 -11.61 -27.44 -4.63
CA TYR A 514 -11.77 -25.99 -4.73
C TYR A 514 -12.18 -25.55 -6.14
N ALA A 515 -11.56 -26.15 -7.17
CA ALA A 515 -11.91 -25.88 -8.55
C ALA A 515 -13.36 -26.30 -8.86
N LEU A 516 -13.80 -27.49 -8.43
CA LEU A 516 -15.20 -27.93 -8.60
C LEU A 516 -16.20 -26.95 -7.98
N ILE A 517 -15.95 -26.49 -6.75
CA ILE A 517 -16.85 -25.57 -6.04
C ILE A 517 -16.90 -24.20 -6.75
N SER A 518 -15.81 -23.79 -7.40
CA SER A 518 -15.74 -22.51 -8.12
C SER A 518 -16.25 -22.56 -9.55
N ASP A 519 -16.56 -23.74 -10.09
CA ASP A 519 -16.99 -23.91 -11.49
C ASP A 519 -18.48 -23.58 -11.64
N VAL A 520 -18.81 -22.28 -11.51
CA VAL A 520 -20.13 -21.69 -11.69
C VAL A 520 -20.04 -20.59 -12.74
N LEU A 521 -21.12 -20.35 -13.50
CA LEU A 521 -21.13 -19.30 -14.53
C LEU A 521 -21.40 -17.90 -13.95
N PHE A 522 -22.25 -17.84 -12.94
CA PHE A 522 -22.60 -16.63 -12.21
C PHE A 522 -22.50 -16.84 -10.71
N VAL A 523 -22.20 -15.77 -9.98
CA VAL A 523 -22.33 -15.71 -8.51
C VAL A 523 -23.51 -14.81 -8.14
N PRO A 524 -24.35 -15.20 -7.16
CA PRO A 524 -25.43 -14.34 -6.66
C PRO A 524 -24.85 -13.10 -6.00
N ASP A 525 -25.54 -11.95 -6.17
CA ASP A 525 -25.22 -10.76 -5.39
C ASP A 525 -25.53 -10.99 -3.91
N ARG A 526 -24.65 -10.48 -3.04
CA ARG A 526 -24.73 -10.71 -1.59
C ARG A 526 -25.65 -9.74 -0.87
N GLN A 527 -26.07 -8.65 -1.51
CA GLN A 527 -26.91 -7.59 -0.96
C GLN A 527 -28.28 -7.54 -1.63
N GLU A 528 -28.35 -7.75 -2.95
CA GLU A 528 -29.57 -7.69 -3.73
C GLU A 528 -30.04 -9.08 -4.17
N ALA A 529 -31.15 -9.52 -3.64
CA ALA A 529 -31.76 -10.79 -4.04
C ALA A 529 -32.10 -10.80 -5.54
N HIS A 530 -31.92 -11.95 -6.19
CA HIS A 530 -32.21 -12.14 -7.62
C HIS A 530 -31.37 -11.26 -8.57
N LYS A 531 -30.19 -10.84 -8.10
CA LYS A 531 -29.16 -10.18 -8.90
C LYS A 531 -27.90 -11.03 -8.95
N TYR A 532 -27.14 -10.89 -10.02
CA TYR A 532 -26.04 -11.80 -10.33
C TYR A 532 -24.86 -11.05 -10.90
N HIS A 533 -23.66 -11.66 -10.74
CA HIS A 533 -22.41 -11.24 -11.33
C HIS A 533 -21.87 -12.38 -12.22
N PRO A 534 -21.37 -12.11 -13.43
CA PRO A 534 -20.63 -13.13 -14.16
C PRO A 534 -19.38 -13.53 -13.33
N ARG A 535 -19.12 -14.84 -13.21
CA ARG A 535 -17.96 -15.30 -12.44
C ARG A 535 -16.68 -14.95 -13.19
N ILE A 536 -15.74 -14.29 -12.52
CA ILE A 536 -14.51 -13.82 -13.12
C ILE A 536 -13.63 -15.00 -13.57
N GLY A 537 -13.05 -14.93 -14.77
CA GLY A 537 -12.13 -15.93 -15.30
C GLY A 537 -12.76 -17.29 -15.65
N VAL A 538 -14.09 -17.38 -15.73
CA VAL A 538 -14.82 -18.65 -15.97
C VAL A 538 -14.56 -19.26 -17.36
N GLN A 539 -14.01 -18.50 -18.30
CA GLN A 539 -13.76 -18.95 -19.67
C GLN A 539 -12.83 -20.18 -19.77
N HIS A 540 -12.08 -20.47 -18.71
CA HIS A 540 -11.17 -21.62 -18.65
C HIS A 540 -11.80 -22.86 -18.03
N ASP A 541 -13.03 -22.78 -17.49
CA ASP A 541 -13.67 -23.80 -16.69
C ASP A 541 -14.68 -24.67 -17.49
N PHE A 542 -15.10 -25.79 -16.90
CA PHE A 542 -15.93 -26.77 -17.60
C PHE A 542 -17.34 -26.25 -17.89
N ILE A 543 -17.94 -25.47 -16.99
CA ILE A 543 -19.27 -24.91 -17.21
C ILE A 543 -19.29 -24.00 -18.44
N TYR A 544 -18.30 -23.13 -18.63
CA TYR A 544 -18.21 -22.28 -19.82
C TYR A 544 -17.96 -23.15 -21.08
N ARG A 545 -17.10 -24.14 -20.99
CA ARG A 545 -16.80 -25.04 -22.13
C ARG A 545 -18.04 -25.83 -22.56
N SER A 546 -18.96 -26.12 -21.64
CA SER A 546 -20.21 -26.83 -21.94
C SER A 546 -21.24 -26.01 -22.70
N LEU A 547 -21.10 -24.68 -22.72
CA LEU A 547 -21.98 -23.79 -23.48
C LEU A 547 -21.77 -23.99 -24.98
N ASN A 548 -22.84 -23.84 -25.77
CA ASN A 548 -22.70 -23.81 -27.21
C ASN A 548 -22.12 -22.46 -27.69
N ASP A 549 -21.76 -22.35 -28.96
CA ASP A 549 -21.03 -21.18 -29.49
C ASP A 549 -21.81 -19.87 -29.37
N TRP A 550 -23.13 -19.91 -29.54
CA TRP A 550 -23.93 -18.68 -29.42
C TRP A 550 -24.10 -18.26 -27.96
N GLU A 551 -24.22 -19.21 -27.01
CA GLU A 551 -24.22 -18.93 -25.57
C GLU A 551 -22.88 -18.33 -25.11
N LYS A 552 -21.75 -18.91 -25.58
CA LYS A 552 -20.41 -18.35 -25.33
C LYS A 552 -20.28 -16.93 -25.86
N ALA A 553 -20.76 -16.67 -27.07
CA ALA A 553 -20.73 -15.34 -27.65
C ALA A 553 -21.61 -14.35 -26.86
N ALA A 554 -22.78 -14.75 -26.41
CA ALA A 554 -23.67 -13.95 -25.57
C ALA A 554 -23.03 -13.67 -24.21
N PHE A 555 -22.49 -14.69 -23.55
CA PHE A 555 -21.78 -14.54 -22.26
C PHE A 555 -20.57 -13.63 -22.37
N ASN A 556 -19.75 -13.77 -23.41
CA ASN A 556 -18.54 -12.93 -23.56
C ASN A 556 -18.90 -11.44 -23.78
N ARG A 557 -19.97 -11.12 -24.53
CA ARG A 557 -20.46 -9.73 -24.65
C ARG A 557 -20.92 -9.16 -23.30
N LEU A 558 -21.68 -9.95 -22.56
CA LEU A 558 -22.14 -9.61 -21.21
C LEU A 558 -20.95 -9.42 -20.25
N TYR A 559 -19.99 -10.34 -20.26
CA TYR A 559 -18.80 -10.33 -19.43
C TYR A 559 -17.94 -9.09 -19.68
N ASP A 560 -17.66 -8.80 -20.98
CA ASP A 560 -16.90 -7.62 -21.38
C ASP A 560 -17.59 -6.32 -20.93
N GLN A 561 -18.90 -6.19 -21.21
CA GLN A 561 -19.67 -5.04 -20.75
C GLN A 561 -19.64 -4.90 -19.22
N TYR A 562 -19.80 -6.01 -18.49
CA TYR A 562 -19.82 -6.01 -17.04
C TYR A 562 -18.50 -5.55 -16.43
N TYR A 563 -17.38 -6.16 -16.80
CA TYR A 563 -16.09 -5.93 -16.13
C TYR A 563 -15.36 -4.68 -16.64
N TYR A 564 -15.54 -4.28 -17.90
CA TYR A 564 -14.70 -3.24 -18.51
C TYR A 564 -15.44 -1.92 -18.81
N HIS A 565 -16.78 -1.91 -18.84
CA HIS A 565 -17.52 -0.71 -19.26
C HIS A 565 -18.57 -0.24 -18.26
N ARG A 566 -19.39 -1.15 -17.74
CA ARG A 566 -20.59 -0.87 -16.94
C ARG A 566 -20.37 0.07 -15.76
N HIS A 567 -19.25 -0.07 -15.07
CA HIS A 567 -19.05 0.51 -13.76
C HIS A 567 -18.22 1.81 -13.77
N ASN A 568 -17.63 2.23 -14.87
CA ASN A 568 -16.67 3.34 -14.88
C ASN A 568 -17.21 4.62 -14.24
N GLN A 569 -18.38 5.09 -14.68
CA GLN A 569 -18.99 6.29 -14.10
C GLN A 569 -19.42 6.08 -12.64
N PHE A 570 -19.96 4.92 -12.34
CA PHE A 570 -20.41 4.59 -10.98
C PHE A 570 -19.22 4.57 -10.00
N TRP A 571 -18.13 3.89 -10.33
CA TRP A 571 -16.95 3.83 -9.47
C TRP A 571 -16.22 5.17 -9.36
N GLN A 572 -16.22 5.98 -10.43
CA GLN A 572 -15.76 7.36 -10.35
C GLN A 572 -16.52 8.15 -9.29
N GLN A 573 -17.85 8.07 -9.30
CA GLN A 573 -18.70 8.75 -8.30
C GLN A 573 -18.41 8.23 -6.88
N GLN A 574 -18.24 6.90 -6.72
CA GLN A 574 -17.91 6.32 -5.41
C GLN A 574 -16.56 6.81 -4.86
N ALA A 575 -15.55 6.92 -5.71
CA ALA A 575 -14.25 7.45 -5.32
C ALA A 575 -14.32 8.95 -4.97
N MET A 576 -15.04 9.74 -5.78
CA MET A 576 -15.16 11.18 -5.60
C MET A 576 -16.00 11.58 -4.38
N LYS A 577 -16.77 10.69 -3.77
CA LYS A 577 -17.40 10.90 -2.47
C LYS A 577 -16.37 10.91 -1.32
N LYS A 578 -15.30 10.11 -1.41
CA LYS A 578 -14.34 9.81 -0.34
C LYS A 578 -13.00 10.53 -0.52
N LEU A 579 -12.35 10.29 -1.64
CA LEU A 579 -10.95 10.66 -1.85
C LEU A 579 -10.66 12.17 -1.76
N PRO A 580 -11.52 13.10 -2.24
CA PRO A 580 -11.24 14.53 -2.12
C PRO A 580 -11.04 14.97 -0.67
N GLN A 581 -11.93 14.55 0.22
CA GLN A 581 -11.89 14.89 1.62
C GLN A 581 -10.70 14.25 2.34
N LEU A 582 -10.42 12.99 2.02
CA LEU A 582 -9.34 12.21 2.62
C LEU A 582 -7.96 12.74 2.23
N THR A 583 -7.73 13.00 0.94
CA THR A 583 -6.44 13.49 0.43
C THR A 583 -6.12 14.91 0.89
N GLN A 584 -7.14 15.71 1.20
CA GLN A 584 -6.99 17.08 1.70
C GLN A 584 -6.91 17.17 3.23
N SER A 585 -7.10 16.06 3.94
CA SER A 585 -7.08 16.04 5.41
C SER A 585 -5.71 16.33 6.03
N THR A 586 -4.63 16.16 5.27
CA THR A 586 -3.24 16.43 5.67
C THR A 586 -2.47 17.11 4.54
N ARG A 587 -1.22 17.52 4.84
CA ARG A 587 -0.29 18.06 3.84
C ARG A 587 0.66 17.03 3.26
N MET A 588 0.52 15.76 3.60
CA MET A 588 1.35 14.70 3.05
C MET A 588 1.13 14.55 1.55
N LEU A 589 2.20 14.32 0.80
CA LEU A 589 2.11 13.93 -0.61
C LEU A 589 1.45 12.55 -0.74
N VAL A 590 0.36 12.48 -1.51
CA VAL A 590 -0.40 11.26 -1.69
C VAL A 590 0.09 10.47 -2.90
N CYS A 591 0.43 9.20 -2.70
CA CYS A 591 0.74 8.26 -3.76
C CYS A 591 -0.23 7.08 -3.66
N GLY A 592 -0.76 6.60 -4.78
CA GLY A 592 -1.64 5.43 -4.82
C GLY A 592 -0.90 4.22 -5.37
N GLU A 593 -1.16 3.05 -4.81
CA GLU A 593 -0.83 1.79 -5.46
C GLU A 593 -2.04 1.40 -6.31
N ASP A 594 -1.92 1.58 -7.63
CA ASP A 594 -2.95 1.40 -8.62
C ASP A 594 -2.54 0.29 -9.61
N LEU A 595 -2.29 -0.90 -9.09
CA LEU A 595 -1.93 -2.11 -9.85
C LEU A 595 -3.11 -3.07 -9.99
N GLY A 596 -3.02 -4.00 -10.93
CA GLY A 596 -4.01 -5.04 -11.20
C GLY A 596 -5.07 -4.62 -12.22
N MET A 597 -6.32 -5.01 -12.02
CA MET A 597 -7.44 -4.68 -12.91
C MET A 597 -7.91 -3.24 -12.66
N ILE A 598 -7.43 -2.29 -13.46
CA ILE A 598 -7.61 -0.84 -13.26
C ILE A 598 -8.77 -0.33 -14.13
N PRO A 599 -9.88 0.18 -13.56
CA PRO A 599 -10.92 0.86 -14.31
C PRO A 599 -10.43 2.17 -14.95
N ASP A 600 -10.93 2.53 -16.12
CA ASP A 600 -10.52 3.75 -16.85
C ASP A 600 -10.69 5.04 -16.02
N CYS A 601 -11.69 5.10 -15.16
CA CYS A 601 -11.95 6.25 -14.32
C CYS A 601 -10.83 6.54 -13.29
N VAL A 602 -9.98 5.57 -12.95
CA VAL A 602 -8.95 5.71 -11.91
C VAL A 602 -7.91 6.77 -12.31
N ALA A 603 -7.39 6.70 -13.53
CA ALA A 603 -6.41 7.65 -14.01
C ALA A 603 -6.95 9.10 -13.97
N TRP A 604 -8.22 9.29 -14.34
CA TRP A 604 -8.87 10.60 -14.26
C TRP A 604 -8.97 11.10 -12.81
N VAL A 605 -9.49 10.27 -11.89
CA VAL A 605 -9.65 10.64 -10.47
C VAL A 605 -8.30 10.97 -9.84
N MET A 606 -7.30 10.11 -10.05
CA MET A 606 -5.97 10.33 -9.49
C MET A 606 -5.34 11.61 -10.03
N ASN A 607 -5.49 11.89 -11.32
CA ASN A 607 -5.00 13.11 -11.93
C ASN A 607 -5.72 14.37 -11.39
N ASP A 608 -7.04 14.33 -11.24
CA ASP A 608 -7.85 15.45 -10.72
C ASP A 608 -7.49 15.75 -9.26
N LEU A 609 -7.31 14.71 -8.44
CA LEU A 609 -6.94 14.83 -7.03
C LEU A 609 -5.43 14.92 -6.78
N ARG A 610 -4.61 14.95 -7.84
CA ARG A 610 -3.15 15.08 -7.76
C ARG A 610 -2.45 13.94 -7.00
N ILE A 611 -3.04 12.77 -7.02
CA ILE A 611 -2.48 11.55 -6.44
C ILE A 611 -1.45 11.00 -7.42
N LEU A 612 -0.24 10.69 -6.94
CA LEU A 612 0.79 10.07 -7.76
C LEU A 612 0.44 8.61 -8.05
N SER A 613 0.42 8.23 -9.32
CA SER A 613 0.25 6.82 -9.74
C SER A 613 1.56 6.02 -9.53
N LEU A 614 1.46 4.71 -9.50
CA LEU A 614 2.61 3.81 -9.48
C LEU A 614 2.86 3.25 -10.87
N GLU A 615 4.09 3.45 -11.40
CA GLU A 615 4.47 2.99 -12.74
C GLU A 615 5.59 1.96 -12.65
N ILE A 616 5.35 0.79 -13.22
CA ILE A 616 6.29 -0.34 -13.23
C ILE A 616 6.44 -0.82 -14.68
N GLN A 617 7.66 -0.82 -15.19
CA GLN A 617 7.92 -1.11 -16.60
C GLN A 617 7.50 -2.53 -17.01
N ARG A 618 7.65 -3.49 -16.11
CA ARG A 618 7.28 -4.90 -16.32
C ARG A 618 5.78 -5.19 -16.17
N MET A 619 5.01 -4.21 -15.70
CA MET A 619 3.56 -4.29 -15.50
C MET A 619 2.89 -3.03 -16.09
N PRO A 620 2.90 -2.87 -17.41
CA PRO A 620 2.32 -1.69 -18.03
C PRO A 620 0.80 -1.66 -17.82
N LYS A 621 0.27 -0.48 -17.55
CA LYS A 621 -1.18 -0.28 -17.40
C LYS A 621 -1.92 -0.35 -18.75
N ASN A 622 -1.21 -0.07 -19.84
CA ASN A 622 -1.75 -0.23 -21.18
C ASN A 622 -1.55 -1.66 -21.66
N PRO A 623 -2.62 -2.46 -21.84
CA PRO A 623 -2.51 -3.86 -22.25
C PRO A 623 -1.97 -4.07 -23.67
N ALA A 624 -1.85 -3.01 -24.47
CA ALA A 624 -1.23 -3.09 -25.79
C ALA A 624 0.31 -3.22 -25.73
N TYR A 625 0.91 -2.95 -24.59
CA TYR A 625 2.35 -3.02 -24.39
C TYR A 625 2.74 -4.23 -23.52
N GLU A 626 3.80 -4.93 -23.88
CA GLU A 626 4.41 -5.94 -23.02
C GLU A 626 5.24 -5.27 -21.91
N PHE A 627 5.87 -4.13 -22.22
CA PHE A 627 6.66 -3.33 -21.29
C PHE A 627 6.29 -1.86 -21.40
N GLY A 628 6.25 -1.15 -20.28
CA GLY A 628 5.94 0.27 -20.22
C GLY A 628 7.06 1.14 -20.83
N HIS A 629 6.67 2.24 -21.47
CA HIS A 629 7.59 3.23 -22.01
C HIS A 629 7.86 4.33 -20.97
N LEU A 630 9.09 4.39 -20.46
CA LEU A 630 9.48 5.26 -19.34
C LEU A 630 9.32 6.76 -19.61
N ASP A 631 9.40 7.18 -20.86
CA ASP A 631 9.19 8.54 -21.33
C ASP A 631 7.71 8.94 -21.46
N GLU A 632 6.81 7.95 -21.58
CA GLU A 632 5.36 8.15 -21.63
C GLU A 632 4.72 8.23 -20.22
N TYR A 633 5.47 7.93 -19.16
CA TYR A 633 4.93 7.96 -17.80
C TYR A 633 4.43 9.36 -17.45
N PRO A 634 3.27 9.45 -16.76
CA PRO A 634 2.78 10.74 -16.31
C PRO A 634 3.77 11.37 -15.34
N TYR A 635 3.95 12.70 -15.42
CA TYR A 635 4.84 13.40 -14.48
C TYR A 635 4.44 13.14 -13.02
N ARG A 636 3.14 13.15 -12.71
CA ARG A 636 2.61 12.84 -11.39
C ARG A 636 2.55 11.33 -11.16
N SER A 637 3.72 10.71 -11.08
CA SER A 637 3.86 9.28 -10.79
C SER A 637 5.12 8.97 -10.00
N VAL A 638 5.11 7.81 -9.40
CA VAL A 638 6.28 7.14 -8.82
C VAL A 638 6.68 6.02 -9.76
N CYS A 639 7.89 6.10 -10.32
CA CYS A 639 8.47 5.03 -11.11
C CYS A 639 9.31 4.11 -10.22
N THR A 640 9.19 2.80 -10.40
CA THR A 640 10.04 1.81 -9.75
C THR A 640 10.36 0.65 -10.70
N ILE A 641 11.46 -0.06 -10.44
CA ILE A 641 11.81 -1.30 -11.14
C ILE A 641 11.05 -2.47 -10.50
N SER A 642 11.07 -2.54 -9.18
CA SER A 642 10.48 -3.62 -8.40
C SER A 642 9.81 -3.07 -7.15
N THR A 643 8.69 -3.71 -6.75
CA THR A 643 8.10 -3.53 -5.42
C THR A 643 8.46 -4.72 -4.52
N HIS A 644 8.07 -4.65 -3.25
CA HIS A 644 8.22 -5.77 -2.31
C HIS A 644 7.38 -7.01 -2.68
N ASP A 645 6.36 -6.85 -3.54
CA ASP A 645 5.44 -7.93 -3.97
C ASP A 645 5.89 -8.68 -5.22
N MET A 646 7.01 -8.30 -5.81
CA MET A 646 7.54 -8.93 -7.02
C MET A 646 9.02 -9.21 -6.90
N SER A 647 9.56 -9.96 -7.83
CA SER A 647 10.99 -10.23 -7.93
C SER A 647 11.77 -8.96 -8.17
N THR A 648 12.97 -8.87 -7.61
CA THR A 648 13.95 -7.82 -7.96
C THR A 648 14.28 -7.90 -9.46
N LEU A 649 14.95 -6.88 -9.99
CA LEU A 649 15.41 -6.90 -11.38
C LEU A 649 16.18 -8.19 -11.70
N ARG A 650 17.09 -8.58 -10.81
CA ARG A 650 17.91 -9.78 -10.98
C ARG A 650 17.10 -11.07 -10.91
N GLY A 651 16.18 -11.15 -9.93
CA GLY A 651 15.30 -12.32 -9.79
C GLY A 651 14.42 -12.49 -11.02
N TRP A 652 13.78 -11.43 -11.47
CA TRP A 652 12.94 -11.42 -12.66
C TRP A 652 13.72 -11.80 -13.93
N TRP A 653 14.97 -11.37 -14.05
CA TRP A 653 15.81 -11.66 -15.22
C TRP A 653 15.99 -13.17 -15.44
N GLU A 654 15.96 -13.94 -14.36
CA GLU A 654 16.18 -15.39 -14.36
C GLU A 654 14.88 -16.21 -14.41
N GLU A 655 13.69 -15.57 -14.27
CA GLU A 655 12.39 -16.28 -14.24
C GLU A 655 11.93 -16.75 -15.61
N ASP A 656 12.02 -15.91 -16.64
CA ASP A 656 11.60 -16.24 -18.02
C ASP A 656 12.59 -15.65 -19.04
N TYR A 657 13.44 -16.52 -19.56
CA TYR A 657 14.45 -16.12 -20.54
C TYR A 657 13.85 -15.55 -21.83
N GLN A 658 12.69 -16.02 -22.27
CA GLN A 658 12.06 -15.49 -23.50
C GLN A 658 11.56 -14.07 -23.30
N GLN A 659 10.98 -13.78 -22.14
CA GLN A 659 10.55 -12.44 -21.79
C GLN A 659 11.74 -11.49 -21.64
N THR A 660 12.79 -11.90 -20.93
CA THR A 660 13.99 -11.08 -20.76
C THR A 660 14.78 -10.90 -22.06
N GLN A 661 14.76 -11.87 -22.98
CA GLN A 661 15.32 -11.71 -24.33
C GLN A 661 14.56 -10.63 -25.12
N ARG A 662 13.21 -10.61 -25.06
CA ARG A 662 12.44 -9.56 -25.71
C ARG A 662 12.72 -8.20 -25.08
N TYR A 663 12.79 -8.10 -23.74
CA TYR A 663 13.13 -6.90 -23.05
C TYR A 663 14.54 -6.37 -23.44
N TYR A 664 15.53 -7.25 -23.51
CA TYR A 664 16.88 -6.96 -23.92
C TYR A 664 16.95 -6.35 -25.33
N ASN A 665 16.18 -6.89 -26.27
CA ASN A 665 16.14 -6.39 -27.63
C ASN A 665 15.30 -5.11 -27.78
N THR A 666 14.11 -5.06 -27.19
CA THR A 666 13.14 -3.98 -27.47
C THR A 666 13.33 -2.76 -26.55
N MET A 667 13.55 -2.99 -25.25
CA MET A 667 13.61 -1.90 -24.28
C MET A 667 15.04 -1.40 -24.05
N LEU A 668 16.04 -2.29 -24.12
CA LEU A 668 17.44 -1.89 -24.01
C LEU A 668 18.09 -1.60 -25.37
N GLY A 669 17.52 -2.11 -26.46
CA GLY A 669 18.04 -1.87 -27.82
C GLY A 669 19.28 -2.71 -28.17
N HIS A 670 19.53 -3.80 -27.45
CA HIS A 670 20.65 -4.68 -27.69
C HIS A 670 20.32 -5.76 -28.72
N TYR A 671 21.35 -6.25 -29.40
CA TYR A 671 21.26 -7.33 -30.37
C TYR A 671 21.95 -8.60 -29.84
N GLY A 672 21.52 -9.75 -30.34
CA GLY A 672 22.06 -11.06 -29.95
C GLY A 672 21.36 -11.65 -28.73
N SER A 673 22.00 -12.64 -28.11
CA SER A 673 21.40 -13.34 -26.96
C SER A 673 21.57 -12.53 -25.68
N ALA A 674 20.48 -12.41 -24.92
CA ALA A 674 20.53 -11.81 -23.59
C ALA A 674 21.41 -12.64 -22.65
N PRO A 675 22.17 -12.04 -21.73
CA PRO A 675 22.86 -12.78 -20.67
C PRO A 675 21.87 -13.61 -19.86
N SER A 676 22.27 -14.81 -19.45
CA SER A 676 21.43 -15.69 -18.61
C SER A 676 21.17 -15.11 -17.22
N THR A 677 22.04 -14.20 -16.75
CA THR A 677 21.91 -13.50 -15.48
C THR A 677 22.10 -12.00 -15.70
N ALA A 678 21.44 -11.16 -14.91
CA ALA A 678 21.60 -9.73 -14.99
C ALA A 678 22.98 -9.29 -14.48
N THR A 679 23.86 -8.85 -15.41
CA THR A 679 25.19 -8.32 -15.03
C THR A 679 25.08 -6.97 -14.34
N PRO A 680 26.08 -6.53 -13.56
CA PRO A 680 26.09 -5.21 -12.94
C PRO A 680 25.90 -4.06 -13.94
N GLU A 681 26.53 -4.15 -15.11
CA GLU A 681 26.44 -3.15 -16.18
C GLU A 681 25.04 -3.08 -16.77
N LEU A 682 24.40 -4.23 -16.95
CA LEU A 682 23.01 -4.30 -17.44
C LEU A 682 22.04 -3.75 -16.40
N CYS A 683 22.25 -4.08 -15.12
CA CYS A 683 21.45 -3.52 -14.03
C CYS A 683 21.61 -1.99 -13.95
N GLU A 684 22.84 -1.49 -14.11
CA GLU A 684 23.11 -0.04 -14.15
C GLU A 684 22.40 0.64 -15.33
N GLU A 685 22.39 0.02 -16.52
CA GLU A 685 21.65 0.53 -17.68
C GLU A 685 20.14 0.64 -17.38
N VAL A 686 19.55 -0.39 -16.80
CA VAL A 686 18.13 -0.40 -16.43
C VAL A 686 17.82 0.67 -15.38
N VAL A 687 18.64 0.76 -14.33
CA VAL A 687 18.51 1.80 -13.30
C VAL A 687 18.61 3.21 -13.91
N ARG A 688 19.58 3.45 -14.77
CA ARG A 688 19.78 4.73 -15.46
C ARG A 688 18.55 5.10 -16.30
N LYS A 689 18.00 4.17 -17.08
CA LYS A 689 16.79 4.39 -17.89
C LYS A 689 15.60 4.77 -17.01
N HIS A 690 15.37 4.08 -15.87
CA HIS A 690 14.30 4.42 -14.93
C HIS A 690 14.49 5.81 -14.29
N LEU A 691 15.72 6.17 -13.97
CA LEU A 691 16.01 7.51 -13.47
C LEU A 691 15.76 8.61 -14.51
N TYR A 692 15.88 8.32 -15.81
CA TYR A 692 15.48 9.25 -16.88
C TYR A 692 13.98 9.32 -17.14
N SER A 693 13.17 8.44 -16.52
CA SER A 693 11.71 8.45 -16.70
C SER A 693 11.10 9.83 -16.47
N ASN A 694 9.90 10.05 -17.05
CA ASN A 694 9.19 11.31 -16.86
C ASN A 694 8.59 11.49 -15.45
N SER A 695 8.54 10.45 -14.63
CA SER A 695 7.98 10.47 -13.27
C SER A 695 8.67 11.47 -12.34
N ILE A 696 7.89 12.19 -11.52
CA ILE A 696 8.42 13.12 -10.51
C ILE A 696 9.33 12.41 -9.48
N LEU A 697 8.96 11.18 -9.09
CA LEU A 697 9.75 10.35 -8.19
C LEU A 697 10.19 9.06 -8.89
N CYS A 698 11.44 8.69 -8.73
CA CYS A 698 11.95 7.36 -9.05
C CYS A 698 12.47 6.75 -7.74
N ILE A 699 11.70 5.80 -7.18
CA ILE A 699 12.00 5.17 -5.90
C ILE A 699 12.27 3.69 -6.17
N LEU A 700 13.53 3.29 -6.05
CA LEU A 700 13.96 1.92 -6.32
C LEU A 700 14.13 1.13 -5.03
N SER A 701 13.93 -0.19 -5.08
CA SER A 701 14.26 -1.05 -3.95
C SER A 701 15.75 -0.97 -3.62
N LEU A 702 16.11 -1.17 -2.37
CA LEU A 702 17.53 -1.24 -1.98
C LEU A 702 18.27 -2.30 -2.79
N GLN A 703 17.64 -3.46 -3.05
CA GLN A 703 18.21 -4.55 -3.82
C GLN A 703 18.53 -4.12 -5.26
N ASP A 704 17.61 -3.37 -5.91
CA ASP A 704 17.83 -2.87 -7.28
C ASP A 704 18.96 -1.82 -7.31
N TRP A 705 19.08 -0.98 -6.30
CA TRP A 705 20.22 -0.09 -6.15
C TRP A 705 21.56 -0.85 -5.98
N LEU A 706 21.57 -1.91 -5.16
CA LEU A 706 22.78 -2.72 -4.95
C LEU A 706 23.15 -3.54 -6.20
N SER A 707 22.22 -3.83 -7.07
CA SER A 707 22.41 -4.68 -8.26
C SER A 707 23.46 -4.16 -9.24
N ILE A 708 23.72 -2.83 -9.22
CA ILE A 708 24.63 -2.14 -10.15
C ILE A 708 26.13 -2.32 -9.85
N ASP A 709 26.48 -2.95 -8.73
CA ASP A 709 27.89 -3.23 -8.37
C ASP A 709 28.05 -4.69 -7.92
N GLY A 710 28.88 -5.43 -8.66
CA GLY A 710 29.09 -6.86 -8.44
C GLY A 710 29.69 -7.25 -7.09
N ARG A 711 30.31 -6.28 -6.36
CA ARG A 711 30.91 -6.52 -5.04
C ARG A 711 29.91 -6.36 -3.91
N TRP A 712 28.88 -5.52 -4.10
CA TRP A 712 27.96 -5.11 -3.05
C TRP A 712 26.56 -5.73 -3.18
N ARG A 713 26.20 -6.25 -4.36
CA ARG A 713 24.93 -6.97 -4.55
C ARG A 713 24.96 -8.33 -3.82
N ASN A 714 23.79 -8.83 -3.44
CA ASN A 714 23.72 -10.15 -2.80
C ASN A 714 24.26 -11.23 -3.76
N PRO A 715 25.20 -12.09 -3.33
CA PRO A 715 25.69 -13.18 -4.17
C PRO A 715 24.56 -14.19 -4.53
N ASN A 716 23.54 -14.32 -3.70
CA ASN A 716 22.37 -15.19 -3.93
C ASN A 716 21.15 -14.35 -4.30
N VAL A 717 20.74 -14.41 -5.57
CA VAL A 717 19.58 -13.68 -6.11
C VAL A 717 18.28 -14.07 -5.41
N GLN A 718 18.11 -15.33 -5.03
CA GLN A 718 16.88 -15.84 -4.42
C GLN A 718 16.65 -15.27 -3.00
N GLU A 719 17.68 -14.80 -2.35
CA GLU A 719 17.61 -14.16 -1.04
C GLU A 719 17.18 -12.68 -1.10
N GLU A 720 17.06 -12.10 -2.29
CA GLU A 720 16.62 -10.71 -2.47
C GLU A 720 15.11 -10.54 -2.38
N ARG A 721 14.33 -11.62 -2.52
CA ARG A 721 12.86 -11.58 -2.52
C ARG A 721 12.31 -11.24 -1.13
N ILE A 722 11.38 -10.26 -1.07
CA ILE A 722 10.72 -9.85 0.19
C ILE A 722 9.43 -10.63 0.38
N ASN A 723 8.51 -10.57 -0.59
CA ASN A 723 7.21 -11.22 -0.53
C ASN A 723 6.93 -12.06 -1.78
N VAL A 724 6.11 -13.09 -1.59
CA VAL A 724 5.54 -13.93 -2.66
C VAL A 724 4.02 -13.94 -2.48
N PRO A 725 3.26 -13.01 -3.12
CA PRO A 725 1.82 -12.82 -2.89
C PRO A 725 0.98 -14.07 -3.15
N ALA A 726 1.41 -14.95 -4.05
CA ALA A 726 0.76 -16.24 -4.32
C ALA A 726 0.85 -17.22 -3.14
N ASN A 727 1.74 -16.97 -2.17
CA ASN A 727 1.88 -17.78 -0.97
C ASN A 727 1.16 -17.10 0.21
N PRO A 728 -0.07 -17.52 0.59
CA PRO A 728 -0.84 -16.89 1.67
C PRO A 728 -0.22 -17.07 3.06
N ARG A 729 0.77 -17.93 3.18
CA ARG A 729 1.54 -18.19 4.40
C ARG A 729 3.01 -17.81 4.24
N HIS A 730 3.27 -16.69 3.55
CA HIS A 730 4.63 -16.21 3.38
C HIS A 730 5.21 -15.74 4.72
N TYR A 731 6.44 -16.17 5.02
CA TYR A 731 7.18 -15.69 6.19
C TYR A 731 8.00 -14.44 5.80
N TRP A 732 7.62 -13.26 6.30
CA TRP A 732 8.27 -11.98 6.04
C TRP A 732 9.56 -11.85 6.88
N ARG A 733 10.60 -12.54 6.45
CA ARG A 733 11.88 -12.64 7.17
C ARG A 733 13.09 -12.11 6.41
N TYR A 734 12.83 -11.42 5.28
CA TYR A 734 13.90 -10.83 4.49
C TYR A 734 14.74 -9.89 5.35
N ARG A 735 16.07 -9.96 5.19
CA ARG A 735 17.03 -9.13 5.87
C ARG A 735 18.15 -8.76 4.91
N MET A 736 18.54 -7.47 4.86
CA MET A 736 19.65 -7.05 4.01
C MET A 736 20.94 -7.79 4.40
N HIS A 737 21.72 -8.21 3.42
CA HIS A 737 22.94 -8.99 3.64
C HIS A 737 24.11 -8.15 4.15
N LEU A 738 24.15 -6.85 3.81
CA LEU A 738 25.11 -5.87 4.30
C LEU A 738 24.66 -5.25 5.61
N THR A 739 25.62 -4.80 6.42
CA THR A 739 25.29 -3.85 7.49
C THR A 739 25.21 -2.42 6.93
N LEU A 740 24.47 -1.54 7.61
CA LEU A 740 24.42 -0.11 7.23
C LEU A 740 25.80 0.55 7.29
N GLU A 741 26.66 0.10 8.21
CA GLU A 741 28.06 0.55 8.28
C GLU A 741 28.89 0.10 7.05
N GLN A 742 28.66 -1.11 6.54
CA GLN A 742 29.26 -1.59 5.28
C GLN A 742 28.72 -0.81 4.08
N LEU A 743 27.40 -0.56 4.05
CA LEU A 743 26.75 0.20 3.00
C LEU A 743 27.29 1.65 2.93
N MET A 744 27.49 2.31 4.07
CA MET A 744 28.11 3.64 4.14
C MET A 744 29.57 3.65 3.65
N LYS A 745 30.30 2.55 3.83
CA LYS A 745 31.69 2.39 3.38
C LYS A 745 31.81 1.90 1.92
N ALA A 746 30.73 1.64 1.24
CA ALA A 746 30.72 1.15 -0.15
C ALA A 746 30.96 2.31 -1.14
N GLU A 747 32.13 2.98 -1.05
CA GLU A 747 32.44 4.21 -1.78
C GLU A 747 32.17 4.12 -3.28
N SER A 748 32.62 3.04 -3.94
CA SER A 748 32.42 2.87 -5.38
C SER A 748 30.95 2.79 -5.80
N LEU A 749 30.12 2.12 -5.00
CA LEU A 749 28.68 2.03 -5.21
C LEU A 749 28.02 3.38 -4.94
N ASN A 750 28.34 3.99 -3.82
CA ASN A 750 27.72 5.24 -3.36
C ASN A 750 28.01 6.40 -4.33
N GLU A 751 29.25 6.54 -4.81
CA GLU A 751 29.60 7.54 -5.82
C GLU A 751 28.91 7.26 -7.16
N LYS A 752 28.79 6.00 -7.57
CA LYS A 752 28.06 5.62 -8.79
C LYS A 752 26.58 6.00 -8.69
N ILE A 753 25.92 5.71 -7.57
CA ILE A 753 24.52 6.10 -7.33
C ILE A 753 24.37 7.62 -7.39
N LYS A 754 25.23 8.34 -6.70
CA LYS A 754 25.24 9.81 -6.66
C LYS A 754 25.41 10.43 -8.04
N GLU A 755 26.34 9.87 -8.84
CA GLU A 755 26.53 10.31 -10.21
C GLU A 755 25.30 10.05 -11.09
N LEU A 756 24.68 8.88 -11.02
CA LEU A 756 23.44 8.55 -11.73
C LEU A 756 22.30 9.50 -11.36
N VAL A 757 22.10 9.77 -10.07
CA VAL A 757 21.08 10.70 -9.58
C VAL A 757 21.32 12.11 -10.12
N LYS A 758 22.58 12.58 -10.13
CA LYS A 758 22.96 13.89 -10.67
C LYS A 758 22.76 13.97 -12.18
N GLN A 759 23.29 13.00 -12.94
CA GLN A 759 23.24 12.99 -14.42
C GLN A 759 21.80 12.97 -14.96
N THR A 760 20.89 12.36 -14.23
CA THR A 760 19.48 12.24 -14.61
C THR A 760 18.59 13.41 -14.15
N GLY A 761 19.21 14.48 -13.60
CA GLY A 761 18.51 15.67 -13.13
C GLY A 761 17.62 15.43 -11.90
N ARG A 762 17.87 14.35 -11.13
CA ARG A 762 17.12 14.03 -9.91
C ARG A 762 17.77 14.53 -8.62
N LYS A 763 18.90 15.19 -8.75
CA LYS A 763 19.46 16.04 -7.71
C LYS A 763 19.06 17.47 -8.02
N PRO A 764 18.10 18.06 -7.27
CA PRO A 764 17.81 19.49 -7.41
C PRO A 764 19.09 20.29 -7.13
N GLU A 765 19.40 21.24 -7.99
CA GLU A 765 20.43 22.22 -7.68
C GLU A 765 19.99 23.00 -6.44
N LYS A 766 20.92 23.27 -5.51
CA LYS A 766 20.65 23.99 -4.27
C LYS A 766 20.20 25.42 -4.54
#